data_1a68ac88f1db53287232459d17b13fad
#
_entry.id   1a68ac88f1db53287232459d17b13fad
#
_cell.length_a   1.000
_cell.length_b   1.000
_cell.length_c   1.000
_cell.angle_alpha   90.00
_cell.angle_beta   90.00
_cell.angle_gamma   90.00
#
_symmetry.space_group_name_H-M   'P 1'
#
loop_
_entity.id
_entity.type
_entity.pdbx_description
1 polymer ?
#
loop_
_entity_poly.entity_id
_entity_poly.type
_entity_poly.pdbx_seq_one_letter_code
_entity_poly.pdbx_strand_id
1 'polypeptide(L)'
;MKKGLLILLCLPIIGLSQNFTINPYLQNANPNSITIMWEYSDWDVSYVEWGNTTALGNIDSTTFEITNFPACIFTAKLIGLQANTKYYYQVISGNSISIMFDFYTPANNADEKSINIVAMSDMQTDGNNPTKFTEIINDDVIDYVQNNYGGNTNENLDMILIPGDLVNTGTNYSHWKDEFFAQSEPLFSTVPFYPVLGNHEANANLYFQYIDLEENGTPGYEEHWWYKDNSNVRVIGLNSNGPYQIQEQLDWLDSILTITAADNTIDFVFAELHHPHKSELWTPGNTSFTGDVISLLEAFTSSSGKPTVHFYGHTHGYSRGQSKDHTHLMVNVATAGGYIDYWGAYPQADYEEYTITQDEWGYVFLEVEAGNDPKFTLKRLSVGDDVISKTNSLEDSVTIRLNNNSPNIPSGIFPTSSDTVNPSCLILLADDFVDQDGDLHGASQWQISNDCNDFASPVFDSWKQYENWYFDVNTQANDILTDELVNNLNGSTDYCWRVRYRDRSLAWSEWSAPISFRTDSSILTDNLLQNIGGEDSINFWTVESGVLESLSTGQCAGTTPFTGNKYFGVGGLCVESVFGSASQTIDVSNYNIEIDAGITEARFGAYMSDYNGSDIPSVALEFLDVNSNLILGTDTSFCTQTAWTPIDKQWSIPSGTRFIKYIIMGERTGGVDNDSYVDDCYLKIDLDADSCSYYIPDSSSTANYQSELLNLKLYPNPVSDIAILNIPYSESSHISISIISIEGKKIREYNHVHPPTFILDKGDMKNGIYLMQIFNQDNIIGQVKFSVIE
;
A
#
# COMPACT_ATOMS: atom_id res chain seq x y z
N MET A 1 -49.41 -75.20 -21.20
CA MET A 1 -49.35 -74.11 -20.24
C MET A 1 -48.08 -73.22 -20.58
N LYS A 2 -48.26 -72.10 -21.30
CA LYS A 2 -47.23 -71.14 -21.55
C LYS A 2 -47.57 -69.96 -20.71
N LYS A 3 -46.70 -69.66 -19.68
CA LYS A 3 -46.80 -68.43 -18.94
C LYS A 3 -46.16 -67.27 -19.75
N GLY A 4 -46.93 -66.30 -20.17
CA GLY A 4 -46.50 -65.07 -20.74
C GLY A 4 -45.99 -64.15 -19.61
N LEU A 5 -44.71 -63.72 -19.72
CA LEU A 5 -44.08 -62.74 -18.85
C LEU A 5 -44.36 -61.35 -19.38
N LEU A 6 -45.19 -60.56 -18.70
CA LEU A 6 -45.48 -59.18 -19.03
C LEU A 6 -44.30 -58.37 -18.46
N ILE A 7 -43.37 -57.89 -19.34
CA ILE A 7 -42.32 -56.91 -18.96
C ILE A 7 -42.97 -55.55 -19.01
N LEU A 8 -43.22 -54.96 -17.84
CA LEU A 8 -43.57 -53.56 -17.68
C LEU A 8 -42.31 -52.72 -17.91
N LEU A 9 -42.19 -52.08 -19.03
CA LEU A 9 -41.12 -51.07 -19.29
C LEU A 9 -41.46 -49.82 -18.46
N CYS A 10 -40.82 -49.70 -17.27
CA CYS A 10 -40.71 -48.41 -16.61
C CYS A 10 -39.68 -47.57 -17.38
N LEU A 11 -40.12 -46.72 -18.30
CA LEU A 11 -39.31 -45.61 -18.76
C LEU A 11 -39.08 -44.68 -17.55
N PRO A 12 -37.82 -44.31 -17.23
CA PRO A 12 -37.59 -43.23 -16.29
C PRO A 12 -38.14 -41.98 -16.98
N ILE A 13 -39.16 -41.39 -16.38
CA ILE A 13 -39.53 -40.00 -16.64
C ILE A 13 -38.36 -39.25 -16.06
N ILE A 14 -37.42 -38.81 -16.93
CA ILE A 14 -36.48 -37.78 -16.62
C ILE A 14 -37.33 -36.51 -16.54
N GLY A 15 -37.98 -36.29 -15.38
CA GLY A 15 -38.42 -34.95 -15.04
C GLY A 15 -37.19 -34.07 -15.03
N LEU A 16 -37.13 -33.08 -15.89
CA LEU A 16 -36.22 -31.94 -15.72
C LEU A 16 -36.56 -31.42 -14.32
N SER A 17 -35.69 -31.63 -13.35
CA SER A 17 -35.84 -31.07 -12.01
C SER A 17 -35.80 -29.57 -12.22
N GLN A 18 -36.87 -28.88 -11.97
CA GLN A 18 -36.92 -27.43 -11.84
C GLN A 18 -36.18 -27.12 -10.54
N ASN A 19 -35.15 -26.30 -10.61
CA ASN A 19 -34.26 -26.03 -9.49
C ASN A 19 -33.98 -24.53 -9.40
N PHE A 20 -33.65 -24.10 -8.18
CA PHE A 20 -32.98 -22.81 -8.00
C PHE A 20 -31.67 -22.82 -8.83
N THR A 21 -31.52 -21.84 -9.69
CA THR A 21 -30.29 -21.61 -10.47
C THR A 21 -29.32 -20.70 -9.73
N ILE A 22 -29.87 -19.81 -8.89
CA ILE A 22 -29.18 -19.04 -7.85
C ILE A 22 -30.00 -19.19 -6.58
N ASN A 23 -29.35 -19.60 -5.49
CA ASN A 23 -29.97 -19.70 -4.18
C ASN A 23 -30.35 -18.32 -3.62
N PRO A 24 -31.26 -18.23 -2.64
CA PRO A 24 -31.65 -16.95 -2.07
C PRO A 24 -30.47 -16.19 -1.48
N TYR A 25 -30.43 -14.89 -1.73
CA TYR A 25 -29.46 -13.97 -1.17
C TYR A 25 -30.12 -12.66 -0.72
N LEU A 26 -29.43 -11.91 0.12
CA LEU A 26 -29.94 -10.75 0.80
C LEU A 26 -29.38 -9.46 0.18
N GLN A 27 -30.28 -8.49 -0.06
CA GLN A 27 -29.94 -7.18 -0.60
C GLN A 27 -30.63 -6.08 0.19
N ASN A 28 -30.12 -4.87 0.11
CA ASN A 28 -30.74 -3.63 0.57
C ASN A 28 -31.41 -3.74 1.97
N ALA A 29 -30.65 -4.29 2.93
CA ALA A 29 -31.13 -4.47 4.29
C ALA A 29 -31.24 -3.11 5.01
N ASN A 30 -32.41 -2.83 5.59
CA ASN A 30 -32.73 -1.64 6.36
C ASN A 30 -33.27 -2.04 7.75
N PRO A 31 -33.32 -1.14 8.73
CA PRO A 31 -33.87 -1.48 10.05
C PRO A 31 -35.29 -2.02 10.02
N ASN A 32 -36.06 -1.71 8.98
CA ASN A 32 -37.47 -2.12 8.88
C ASN A 32 -37.84 -2.82 7.57
N SER A 33 -36.88 -3.15 6.74
CA SER A 33 -37.08 -3.86 5.48
C SER A 33 -35.83 -4.60 5.02
N ILE A 34 -35.98 -5.59 4.14
CA ILE A 34 -34.91 -6.27 3.43
C ILE A 34 -35.43 -6.80 2.10
N THR A 35 -34.57 -6.88 1.09
CA THR A 35 -34.87 -7.54 -0.18
C THR A 35 -34.23 -8.92 -0.20
N ILE A 36 -35.02 -9.92 -0.56
CA ILE A 36 -34.59 -11.31 -0.80
C ILE A 36 -34.71 -11.57 -2.29
N MET A 37 -33.63 -12.01 -2.91
CA MET A 37 -33.59 -12.32 -4.32
C MET A 37 -33.12 -13.75 -4.55
N TRP A 38 -33.58 -14.38 -5.62
CA TRP A 38 -33.17 -15.72 -6.04
C TRP A 38 -33.52 -15.95 -7.49
N GLU A 39 -32.79 -16.83 -8.16
CA GLU A 39 -33.14 -17.21 -9.52
C GLU A 39 -33.69 -18.64 -9.61
N TYR A 40 -34.71 -18.79 -10.41
CA TYR A 40 -35.34 -20.08 -10.68
C TYR A 40 -35.38 -20.35 -12.19
N SER A 41 -35.31 -21.63 -12.53
CA SER A 41 -35.18 -22.08 -13.92
C SER A 41 -36.41 -21.84 -14.81
N ASP A 42 -37.51 -21.33 -14.27
CA ASP A 42 -38.76 -21.03 -14.97
C ASP A 42 -39.52 -19.91 -14.25
N TRP A 43 -40.57 -19.37 -14.89
CA TRP A 43 -41.43 -18.29 -14.38
C TRP A 43 -42.63 -18.80 -13.54
N ASP A 44 -42.42 -19.82 -12.78
CA ASP A 44 -43.45 -20.37 -11.88
C ASP A 44 -43.82 -19.40 -10.75
N VAL A 45 -45.03 -19.65 -10.15
CA VAL A 45 -45.44 -18.89 -8.96
C VAL A 45 -44.39 -19.00 -7.87
N SER A 46 -43.90 -17.83 -7.47
CA SER A 46 -42.82 -17.72 -6.48
C SER A 46 -43.22 -16.77 -5.36
N TYR A 47 -42.82 -17.09 -4.13
CA TYR A 47 -43.07 -16.28 -2.94
C TYR A 47 -42.05 -16.61 -1.84
N VAL A 48 -41.97 -15.75 -0.83
CA VAL A 48 -41.16 -15.96 0.37
C VAL A 48 -42.06 -16.19 1.56
N GLU A 49 -41.72 -17.20 2.37
CA GLU A 49 -42.30 -17.42 3.71
C GLU A 49 -41.30 -16.96 4.74
N TRP A 50 -41.71 -16.14 5.72
CA TRP A 50 -40.84 -15.60 6.72
C TRP A 50 -41.47 -15.33 8.07
N GLY A 51 -40.67 -15.13 9.10
CA GLY A 51 -41.14 -14.80 10.44
C GLY A 51 -39.99 -14.68 11.45
N ASN A 52 -40.27 -14.24 12.66
CA ASN A 52 -39.28 -14.12 13.74
C ASN A 52 -39.04 -15.47 14.49
N THR A 53 -39.67 -16.55 14.05
CA THR A 53 -39.42 -17.90 14.52
C THR A 53 -39.35 -18.87 13.32
N THR A 54 -38.83 -20.07 13.54
CA THR A 54 -38.78 -21.14 12.53
C THR A 54 -40.15 -21.63 12.07
N ALA A 55 -41.23 -21.22 12.72
CA ALA A 55 -42.62 -21.52 12.28
C ALA A 55 -43.09 -20.59 11.16
N LEU A 56 -42.26 -19.54 10.83
CA LEU A 56 -42.56 -18.52 9.85
C LEU A 56 -43.88 -17.80 10.17
N GLY A 57 -44.84 -17.68 9.25
CA GLY A 57 -46.18 -17.17 9.51
C GLY A 57 -46.59 -15.98 8.63
N ASN A 58 -45.65 -15.41 7.90
CA ASN A 58 -45.90 -14.38 6.88
C ASN A 58 -45.57 -14.93 5.51
N ILE A 59 -46.24 -14.38 4.48
CA ILE A 59 -45.99 -14.69 3.07
C ILE A 59 -45.99 -13.39 2.29
N ASP A 60 -44.95 -13.16 1.55
CA ASP A 60 -44.84 -12.03 0.60
C ASP A 60 -44.69 -12.51 -0.83
N SER A 61 -45.39 -11.82 -1.73
CA SER A 61 -45.29 -12.05 -3.19
C SER A 61 -44.04 -11.44 -3.78
N THR A 62 -43.69 -11.91 -4.97
CA THR A 62 -42.53 -11.47 -5.72
C THR A 62 -42.89 -10.68 -6.96
N THR A 63 -41.98 -9.85 -7.40
CA THR A 63 -41.79 -9.46 -8.81
C THR A 63 -40.77 -10.37 -9.45
N PHE A 64 -40.67 -10.37 -10.79
CA PHE A 64 -39.61 -11.12 -11.49
C PHE A 64 -39.18 -10.45 -12.79
N GLU A 65 -37.95 -10.74 -13.19
CA GLU A 65 -37.37 -10.37 -14.48
C GLU A 65 -36.73 -11.60 -15.15
N ILE A 66 -36.73 -11.63 -16.47
CA ILE A 66 -36.07 -12.70 -17.24
C ILE A 66 -34.57 -12.36 -17.35
N THR A 67 -33.73 -13.22 -16.84
CA THR A 67 -32.27 -13.12 -16.92
C THR A 67 -31.69 -13.92 -18.09
N ASN A 68 -32.05 -15.21 -18.20
CA ASN A 68 -31.66 -16.10 -19.27
C ASN A 68 -32.79 -17.08 -19.59
N PHE A 69 -33.69 -16.71 -20.51
CA PHE A 69 -34.91 -17.48 -20.80
C PHE A 69 -34.67 -19.01 -20.81
N PRO A 70 -35.47 -19.79 -20.05
CA PRO A 70 -36.65 -19.37 -19.26
C PRO A 70 -36.37 -18.95 -17.80
N ALA A 71 -35.10 -18.91 -17.35
CA ALA A 71 -34.71 -18.54 -15.99
C ALA A 71 -35.11 -17.09 -15.67
N CYS A 72 -35.60 -16.87 -14.43
CA CYS A 72 -36.05 -15.60 -13.93
C CYS A 72 -35.46 -15.32 -12.56
N ILE A 73 -35.01 -14.08 -12.34
CA ILE A 73 -34.70 -13.56 -11.02
C ILE A 73 -36.02 -13.10 -10.35
N PHE A 74 -36.25 -13.55 -9.11
CA PHE A 74 -37.39 -13.18 -8.30
C PHE A 74 -36.92 -12.25 -7.18
N THR A 75 -37.69 -11.20 -6.92
CA THR A 75 -37.43 -10.20 -5.91
C THR A 75 -38.60 -10.08 -4.96
N ALA A 76 -38.35 -10.26 -3.67
CA ALA A 76 -39.32 -10.07 -2.58
C ALA A 76 -38.81 -9.04 -1.59
N LYS A 77 -39.52 -7.91 -1.44
CA LYS A 77 -39.18 -6.87 -0.47
C LYS A 77 -40.01 -7.05 0.79
N LEU A 78 -39.38 -7.50 1.86
CA LEU A 78 -40.03 -7.62 3.18
C LEU A 78 -40.06 -6.24 3.84
N ILE A 79 -41.19 -5.82 4.37
CA ILE A 79 -41.38 -4.51 5.01
C ILE A 79 -42.06 -4.68 6.38
N GLY A 80 -41.94 -3.67 7.24
CA GLY A 80 -42.51 -3.65 8.57
C GLY A 80 -41.76 -4.52 9.56
N LEU A 81 -40.51 -4.81 9.29
CA LEU A 81 -39.59 -5.48 10.18
C LEU A 81 -39.22 -4.60 11.38
N GLN A 82 -38.73 -5.21 12.45
CA GLN A 82 -38.19 -4.52 13.61
C GLN A 82 -36.66 -4.46 13.48
N ALA A 83 -36.08 -3.35 13.87
CA ALA A 83 -34.62 -3.15 13.86
C ALA A 83 -33.89 -4.14 14.78
N ASN A 84 -32.64 -4.48 14.44
CA ASN A 84 -31.77 -5.36 15.22
C ASN A 84 -32.47 -6.69 15.67
N THR A 85 -33.19 -7.30 14.74
CA THR A 85 -34.08 -8.46 15.05
C THR A 85 -33.78 -9.60 14.08
N LYS A 86 -33.72 -10.82 14.64
CA LYS A 86 -33.55 -12.06 13.86
C LYS A 86 -34.86 -12.48 13.19
N TYR A 87 -34.77 -12.78 11.89
CA TYR A 87 -35.84 -13.35 11.10
C TYR A 87 -35.36 -14.61 10.39
N TYR A 88 -36.33 -15.54 10.18
CA TYR A 88 -36.14 -16.76 9.40
C TYR A 88 -36.91 -16.64 8.10
N TYR A 89 -36.42 -17.24 7.03
CA TYR A 89 -37.09 -17.25 5.75
C TYR A 89 -36.79 -18.51 4.94
N GLN A 90 -37.67 -18.83 4.03
CA GLN A 90 -37.47 -19.77 2.93
C GLN A 90 -38.19 -19.27 1.69
N VAL A 91 -37.71 -19.62 0.52
CA VAL A 91 -38.33 -19.25 -0.75
C VAL A 91 -38.95 -20.46 -1.41
N ILE A 92 -40.07 -20.24 -2.08
CA ILE A 92 -40.84 -21.25 -2.82
C ILE A 92 -40.94 -20.79 -4.27
N SER A 93 -40.60 -21.65 -5.23
CA SER A 93 -40.79 -21.43 -6.66
C SER A 93 -41.32 -22.70 -7.30
N GLY A 94 -42.53 -22.66 -7.86
CA GLY A 94 -43.25 -23.83 -8.35
C GLY A 94 -43.40 -24.93 -7.29
N ASN A 95 -42.71 -26.05 -7.48
CA ASN A 95 -42.68 -27.16 -6.54
C ASN A 95 -41.39 -27.25 -5.69
N SER A 96 -40.48 -26.31 -5.88
CA SER A 96 -39.17 -26.26 -5.17
C SER A 96 -39.28 -25.39 -3.93
N ILE A 97 -38.68 -25.83 -2.84
CA ILE A 97 -38.58 -25.10 -1.58
C ILE A 97 -37.11 -25.05 -1.19
N SER A 98 -36.59 -23.86 -0.88
CA SER A 98 -35.23 -23.73 -0.37
C SER A 98 -35.10 -24.34 1.03
N ILE A 99 -33.88 -24.54 1.49
CA ILE A 99 -33.62 -24.68 2.93
C ILE A 99 -34.04 -23.41 3.67
N MET A 100 -34.21 -23.52 4.98
CA MET A 100 -34.46 -22.34 5.81
C MET A 100 -33.18 -21.58 6.09
N PHE A 101 -33.19 -20.27 5.84
CA PHE A 101 -32.15 -19.33 6.17
C PHE A 101 -32.60 -18.37 7.27
N ASP A 102 -31.67 -17.60 7.79
CA ASP A 102 -31.97 -16.53 8.74
C ASP A 102 -31.08 -15.33 8.53
N PHE A 103 -31.55 -14.16 8.93
CA PHE A 103 -30.82 -12.89 8.85
C PHE A 103 -31.14 -12.00 10.06
N TYR A 104 -30.35 -10.98 10.26
CA TYR A 104 -30.64 -9.88 11.17
C TYR A 104 -30.93 -8.61 10.39
N THR A 105 -31.93 -7.85 10.82
CA THR A 105 -32.15 -6.49 10.35
C THR A 105 -31.08 -5.56 10.97
N PRO A 106 -30.58 -4.56 10.23
CA PRO A 106 -29.72 -3.52 10.79
C PRO A 106 -30.33 -2.82 12.02
N ALA A 107 -29.49 -2.29 12.89
CA ALA A 107 -29.91 -1.39 13.96
C ALA A 107 -30.32 -0.03 13.38
N ASN A 108 -31.11 0.78 14.10
CA ASN A 108 -31.25 2.19 13.72
C ASN A 108 -29.94 2.94 14.03
N ASN A 109 -29.68 4.02 13.30
CA ASN A 109 -28.47 4.80 13.50
C ASN A 109 -28.28 5.30 14.94
N ALA A 110 -29.38 5.59 15.64
CA ALA A 110 -29.35 6.07 17.03
C ALA A 110 -29.25 4.96 18.10
N ASP A 111 -29.19 3.68 17.71
CA ASP A 111 -29.18 2.57 18.67
C ASP A 111 -27.77 2.25 19.23
N GLU A 112 -26.76 2.96 18.75
CA GLU A 112 -25.34 2.81 19.19
C GLU A 112 -24.88 1.36 19.23
N LYS A 113 -25.29 0.55 18.25
CA LYS A 113 -24.88 -0.86 18.12
C LYS A 113 -23.56 -0.97 17.38
N SER A 114 -22.56 -1.60 17.98
CA SER A 114 -21.33 -1.99 17.27
C SER A 114 -21.63 -3.00 16.18
N ILE A 115 -20.95 -2.90 15.05
CA ILE A 115 -21.14 -3.75 13.87
C ILE A 115 -19.80 -4.27 13.33
N ASN A 116 -19.85 -5.38 12.63
CA ASN A 116 -18.70 -5.92 11.90
C ASN A 116 -18.97 -5.93 10.40
N ILE A 117 -17.97 -5.61 9.62
CA ILE A 117 -18.01 -5.48 8.16
C ILE A 117 -16.88 -6.28 7.55
N VAL A 118 -17.13 -6.97 6.45
CA VAL A 118 -16.08 -7.50 5.55
C VAL A 118 -16.01 -6.62 4.31
N ALA A 119 -14.81 -6.26 3.90
CA ALA A 119 -14.56 -5.61 2.60
C ALA A 119 -13.62 -6.48 1.77
N MET A 120 -14.05 -6.80 0.53
CA MET A 120 -13.31 -7.65 -0.42
C MET A 120 -13.81 -7.40 -1.83
N SER A 121 -12.97 -7.52 -2.83
CA SER A 121 -13.35 -7.35 -4.25
C SER A 121 -12.50 -8.20 -5.18
N ASP A 122 -12.78 -8.06 -6.49
CA ASP A 122 -12.03 -8.74 -7.55
C ASP A 122 -12.07 -10.27 -7.38
N MET A 123 -13.30 -10.80 -7.34
CA MET A 123 -13.57 -12.22 -7.16
C MET A 123 -13.76 -12.98 -8.48
N GLN A 124 -13.46 -12.35 -9.63
CA GLN A 124 -13.49 -13.03 -10.91
C GLN A 124 -12.55 -14.24 -10.92
N THR A 125 -13.02 -15.36 -11.51
CA THR A 125 -12.31 -16.63 -11.42
C THR A 125 -10.91 -16.58 -12.01
N ASP A 126 -9.89 -16.82 -11.20
CA ASP A 126 -8.55 -17.17 -11.67
C ASP A 126 -8.55 -18.60 -12.24
N GLY A 127 -8.09 -18.76 -13.49
CA GLY A 127 -8.07 -20.07 -14.16
C GLY A 127 -7.15 -21.10 -13.49
N ASN A 128 -6.15 -20.66 -12.71
CA ASN A 128 -5.25 -21.53 -11.95
C ASN A 128 -5.84 -21.89 -10.58
N ASN A 129 -6.63 -20.99 -9.98
CA ASN A 129 -7.22 -21.12 -8.65
C ASN A 129 -8.76 -20.92 -8.70
N PRO A 130 -9.52 -21.76 -9.45
CA PRO A 130 -10.91 -21.49 -9.76
C PRO A 130 -11.87 -21.57 -8.56
N THR A 131 -11.43 -22.03 -7.41
CA THR A 131 -12.20 -22.16 -6.17
C THR A 131 -11.78 -21.16 -5.10
N LYS A 132 -10.85 -20.24 -5.42
CA LYS A 132 -10.27 -19.36 -4.41
C LYS A 132 -11.31 -18.50 -3.69
N PHE A 133 -12.28 -17.95 -4.41
CA PHE A 133 -13.36 -17.19 -3.79
C PHE A 133 -14.21 -18.06 -2.83
N THR A 134 -14.54 -19.30 -3.22
CA THR A 134 -15.24 -20.24 -2.32
C THR A 134 -14.43 -20.56 -1.08
N GLU A 135 -13.12 -20.76 -1.22
CA GLU A 135 -12.21 -21.00 -0.07
C GLU A 135 -12.22 -19.79 0.88
N ILE A 136 -12.04 -18.58 0.37
CA ILE A 136 -12.08 -17.34 1.17
C ILE A 136 -13.43 -17.20 1.89
N ILE A 137 -14.56 -17.51 1.25
CA ILE A 137 -15.87 -17.43 1.89
C ILE A 137 -16.00 -18.47 3.00
N ASN A 138 -15.72 -19.75 2.71
CA ASN A 138 -16.06 -20.85 3.61
C ASN A 138 -14.99 -21.13 4.65
N ASP A 139 -13.73 -21.22 4.21
CA ASP A 139 -12.63 -21.68 5.06
C ASP A 139 -11.95 -20.50 5.79
N ASP A 140 -12.27 -19.25 5.36
CA ASP A 140 -11.64 -18.06 5.95
C ASP A 140 -12.67 -17.12 6.57
N VAL A 141 -13.57 -16.47 5.82
CA VAL A 141 -14.51 -15.48 6.38
C VAL A 141 -15.44 -16.11 7.40
N ILE A 142 -16.14 -17.20 7.03
CA ILE A 142 -17.11 -17.87 7.92
C ILE A 142 -16.39 -18.44 9.15
N ASP A 143 -15.29 -19.15 8.93
CA ASP A 143 -14.51 -19.76 10.02
C ASP A 143 -13.89 -18.71 10.93
N TYR A 144 -13.39 -17.59 10.39
CA TYR A 144 -12.85 -16.50 11.20
C TYR A 144 -13.91 -15.90 12.12
N VAL A 145 -15.09 -15.60 11.59
CA VAL A 145 -16.20 -15.03 12.39
C VAL A 145 -16.64 -16.00 13.46
N GLN A 146 -16.88 -17.26 13.11
CA GLN A 146 -17.35 -18.28 14.07
C GLN A 146 -16.30 -18.59 15.16
N ASN A 147 -15.03 -18.65 14.80
CA ASN A 147 -13.95 -18.97 15.75
C ASN A 147 -13.63 -17.81 16.70
N ASN A 148 -13.75 -16.55 16.26
CA ASN A 148 -13.40 -15.40 17.07
C ASN A 148 -14.58 -14.81 17.86
N TYR A 149 -15.82 -14.92 17.33
CA TYR A 149 -17.01 -14.32 17.94
C TYR A 149 -18.02 -15.36 18.43
N GLY A 150 -17.93 -16.62 17.95
CA GLY A 150 -18.87 -17.70 18.27
C GLY A 150 -20.20 -17.53 17.53
N GLY A 151 -21.16 -18.45 17.77
CA GLY A 151 -22.49 -18.39 17.16
C GLY A 151 -22.51 -18.65 15.66
N ASN A 152 -23.53 -18.15 14.99
CA ASN A 152 -23.63 -18.17 13.53
C ASN A 152 -22.97 -16.90 12.95
N THR A 153 -22.50 -16.98 11.69
CA THR A 153 -21.81 -15.88 11.02
C THR A 153 -22.64 -14.59 11.00
N ASN A 154 -23.94 -14.67 10.68
CA ASN A 154 -24.86 -13.53 10.63
C ASN A 154 -25.25 -12.95 12.01
N GLU A 155 -24.82 -13.54 13.10
CA GLU A 155 -24.96 -12.97 14.45
C GLU A 155 -23.83 -11.96 14.74
N ASN A 156 -22.73 -12.05 13.98
CA ASN A 156 -21.50 -11.30 14.22
C ASN A 156 -20.89 -10.65 12.96
N LEU A 157 -21.57 -10.73 11.81
CA LEU A 157 -21.20 -10.04 10.57
C LEU A 157 -22.44 -9.35 10.02
N ASP A 158 -22.43 -8.04 9.94
CA ASP A 158 -23.60 -7.23 9.64
C ASP A 158 -23.74 -6.91 8.14
N MET A 159 -22.61 -6.80 7.40
CA MET A 159 -22.63 -6.49 5.97
C MET A 159 -21.29 -6.79 5.30
N ILE A 160 -21.32 -6.86 3.96
CA ILE A 160 -20.14 -7.07 3.11
C ILE A 160 -20.09 -5.95 2.08
N LEU A 161 -18.94 -5.27 1.95
CA LEU A 161 -18.65 -4.26 0.94
C LEU A 161 -17.85 -4.89 -0.20
N ILE A 162 -18.25 -4.59 -1.44
CA ILE A 162 -17.62 -5.15 -2.63
C ILE A 162 -17.30 -4.03 -3.63
N PRO A 163 -16.11 -3.43 -3.60
CA PRO A 163 -15.73 -2.38 -4.53
C PRO A 163 -15.44 -2.87 -5.97
N GLY A 164 -16.38 -3.64 -6.55
CA GLY A 164 -16.42 -3.99 -7.96
C GLY A 164 -15.77 -5.31 -8.35
N ASP A 165 -15.84 -5.61 -9.63
CA ASP A 165 -15.29 -6.81 -10.31
C ASP A 165 -15.76 -8.13 -9.66
N LEU A 166 -17.09 -8.32 -9.66
CA LEU A 166 -17.74 -9.51 -9.11
C LEU A 166 -17.56 -10.74 -10.01
N VAL A 167 -17.47 -10.51 -11.34
CA VAL A 167 -17.43 -11.56 -12.37
C VAL A 167 -16.44 -11.22 -13.49
N ASN A 168 -15.95 -12.20 -14.22
CA ASN A 168 -15.06 -11.97 -15.37
C ASN A 168 -15.69 -11.15 -16.51
N THR A 169 -17.01 -11.20 -16.69
CA THR A 169 -17.71 -10.46 -17.75
C THR A 169 -19.16 -10.24 -17.37
N GLY A 170 -19.54 -9.02 -17.05
CA GLY A 170 -20.88 -8.68 -16.56
C GLY A 170 -22.03 -9.02 -17.50
N THR A 171 -21.81 -9.08 -18.83
CA THR A 171 -22.83 -9.51 -19.79
C THR A 171 -22.99 -11.02 -19.94
N ASN A 172 -22.13 -11.82 -19.31
CA ASN A 172 -22.19 -13.27 -19.38
C ASN A 172 -22.96 -13.87 -18.21
N TYR A 173 -24.13 -14.43 -18.50
CA TYR A 173 -25.00 -15.06 -17.53
C TYR A 173 -24.31 -16.16 -16.69
N SER A 174 -23.48 -17.01 -17.33
CA SER A 174 -22.83 -18.10 -16.59
C SER A 174 -21.78 -17.61 -15.59
N HIS A 175 -21.15 -16.46 -15.84
CA HIS A 175 -20.19 -15.89 -14.87
C HIS A 175 -20.92 -15.48 -13.59
N TRP A 176 -22.07 -14.81 -13.66
CA TRP A 176 -22.87 -14.46 -12.48
C TRP A 176 -23.24 -15.71 -11.67
N LYS A 177 -23.75 -16.73 -12.36
CA LYS A 177 -24.20 -17.94 -11.69
C LYS A 177 -23.04 -18.75 -11.11
N ASP A 178 -21.99 -19.00 -11.87
CA ASP A 178 -20.95 -20.00 -11.56
C ASP A 178 -19.72 -19.37 -10.87
N GLU A 179 -19.36 -18.10 -11.17
CA GLU A 179 -18.19 -17.44 -10.57
C GLU A 179 -18.54 -16.66 -9.31
N PHE A 180 -19.75 -16.09 -9.22
CA PHE A 180 -20.14 -15.26 -8.08
C PHE A 180 -21.11 -15.96 -7.15
N PHE A 181 -22.37 -16.22 -7.58
CA PHE A 181 -23.39 -16.70 -6.67
C PHE A 181 -23.15 -18.13 -6.15
N ALA A 182 -22.71 -19.06 -7.01
CA ALA A 182 -22.42 -20.42 -6.58
C ALA A 182 -21.22 -20.48 -5.63
N GLN A 183 -20.28 -19.57 -5.74
CA GLN A 183 -19.08 -19.52 -4.90
C GLN A 183 -19.30 -18.78 -3.58
N SER A 184 -20.26 -17.88 -3.51
CA SER A 184 -20.56 -17.09 -2.30
C SER A 184 -21.52 -17.78 -1.32
N GLU A 185 -22.02 -18.94 -1.65
CA GLU A 185 -22.85 -19.74 -0.75
C GLU A 185 -22.02 -20.36 0.41
N PRO A 186 -22.55 -20.39 1.63
CA PRO A 186 -23.89 -19.95 2.06
C PRO A 186 -23.94 -18.51 2.59
N LEU A 187 -22.87 -17.73 2.49
CA LEU A 187 -22.71 -16.46 3.20
C LEU A 187 -23.79 -15.44 2.80
N PHE A 188 -23.98 -15.22 1.50
CA PHE A 188 -24.91 -14.18 1.00
C PHE A 188 -26.37 -14.51 1.21
N SER A 189 -26.71 -15.76 1.57
CA SER A 189 -28.05 -16.12 2.00
C SER A 189 -28.40 -15.66 3.43
N THR A 190 -27.39 -15.19 4.19
CA THR A 190 -27.55 -14.85 5.61
C THR A 190 -26.99 -13.48 5.98
N VAL A 191 -26.07 -12.92 5.15
CA VAL A 191 -25.45 -11.61 5.32
C VAL A 191 -25.65 -10.78 4.04
N PRO A 192 -26.19 -9.56 4.11
CA PRO A 192 -26.37 -8.70 2.95
C PRO A 192 -25.03 -8.16 2.45
N PHE A 193 -24.90 -8.00 1.13
CA PHE A 193 -23.73 -7.44 0.50
C PHE A 193 -24.09 -6.22 -0.36
N TYR A 194 -23.14 -5.31 -0.49
CA TYR A 194 -23.30 -4.02 -1.16
C TYR A 194 -22.15 -3.85 -2.15
N PRO A 195 -22.40 -4.05 -3.45
CA PRO A 195 -21.36 -3.88 -4.46
C PRO A 195 -21.43 -2.52 -5.15
N VAL A 196 -20.31 -2.09 -5.72
CA VAL A 196 -20.28 -1.07 -6.78
C VAL A 196 -19.87 -1.71 -8.11
N LEU A 197 -20.06 -0.99 -9.21
CA LEU A 197 -19.68 -1.45 -10.55
C LEU A 197 -18.16 -1.39 -10.76
N GLY A 198 -17.53 -2.52 -11.08
CA GLY A 198 -16.18 -2.59 -11.61
C GLY A 198 -16.15 -2.48 -13.14
N ASN A 199 -14.95 -2.54 -13.73
CA ASN A 199 -14.82 -2.48 -15.19
C ASN A 199 -15.25 -3.79 -15.88
N HIS A 200 -15.26 -4.89 -15.17
CA HIS A 200 -15.76 -6.19 -15.67
C HIS A 200 -17.29 -6.25 -15.75
N GLU A 201 -18.01 -5.60 -14.84
CA GLU A 201 -19.45 -5.36 -14.93
C GLU A 201 -19.76 -4.29 -15.96
N ALA A 202 -18.91 -3.26 -16.09
CA ALA A 202 -19.13 -2.08 -16.90
C ALA A 202 -20.53 -1.46 -16.65
N ASN A 203 -21.48 -1.68 -17.51
CA ASN A 203 -22.87 -1.25 -17.37
C ASN A 203 -23.82 -2.37 -17.84
N ALA A 204 -23.52 -3.61 -17.46
CA ALA A 204 -24.28 -4.77 -17.90
C ALA A 204 -25.66 -4.82 -17.25
N ASN A 205 -26.70 -5.08 -18.05
CA ASN A 205 -28.06 -5.24 -17.53
C ASN A 205 -28.18 -6.29 -16.42
N LEU A 206 -27.37 -7.35 -16.48
CA LEU A 206 -27.42 -8.41 -15.46
C LEU A 206 -27.02 -7.90 -14.06
N TYR A 207 -26.10 -6.91 -13.97
CA TYR A 207 -25.80 -6.28 -12.69
C TYR A 207 -27.07 -5.70 -12.07
N PHE A 208 -27.77 -4.84 -12.78
CA PHE A 208 -29.00 -4.19 -12.31
C PHE A 208 -30.20 -5.15 -12.13
N GLN A 209 -30.15 -6.33 -12.74
CA GLN A 209 -31.15 -7.38 -12.50
C GLN A 209 -30.86 -8.21 -11.25
N TYR A 210 -29.58 -8.40 -10.90
CA TYR A 210 -29.15 -9.20 -9.75
C TYR A 210 -28.92 -8.40 -8.48
N ILE A 211 -28.79 -7.08 -8.57
CA ILE A 211 -28.45 -6.20 -7.46
C ILE A 211 -29.62 -5.26 -7.18
N ASP A 212 -29.98 -5.07 -5.90
CA ASP A 212 -31.00 -4.12 -5.41
C ASP A 212 -30.34 -3.22 -4.36
N LEU A 213 -30.08 -1.98 -4.72
CA LEU A 213 -29.43 -0.98 -3.86
C LEU A 213 -30.38 0.18 -3.55
N GLU A 214 -29.89 1.14 -2.75
CA GLU A 214 -30.68 2.35 -2.47
C GLU A 214 -30.76 3.24 -3.72
N GLU A 215 -31.97 3.66 -4.08
CA GLU A 215 -32.25 4.58 -5.18
C GLU A 215 -32.15 6.05 -4.72
N ASN A 216 -31.07 6.40 -3.99
CA ASN A 216 -30.88 7.74 -3.43
C ASN A 216 -29.73 8.53 -4.11
N GLY A 217 -29.25 8.03 -5.22
CA GLY A 217 -28.31 8.70 -6.12
C GLY A 217 -28.95 9.85 -6.90
N THR A 218 -28.22 10.43 -7.84
CA THR A 218 -28.75 11.43 -8.76
C THR A 218 -29.80 10.80 -9.68
N PRO A 219 -30.98 11.42 -9.91
CA PRO A 219 -31.99 10.87 -10.80
C PRO A 219 -31.46 10.59 -12.22
N GLY A 220 -31.65 9.37 -12.69
CA GLY A 220 -31.11 8.86 -13.97
C GLY A 220 -29.77 8.12 -13.82
N TYR A 221 -29.26 8.02 -12.60
CA TYR A 221 -28.06 7.25 -12.22
C TYR A 221 -28.30 6.38 -10.99
N GLU A 222 -29.51 5.92 -10.83
CA GLU A 222 -29.93 5.02 -9.75
C GLU A 222 -29.02 3.77 -9.77
N GLU A 223 -28.60 3.32 -8.59
CA GLU A 223 -27.68 2.19 -8.36
C GLU A 223 -26.25 2.36 -8.94
N HIS A 224 -25.98 3.45 -9.67
CA HIS A 224 -24.61 3.80 -10.09
C HIS A 224 -23.80 4.44 -8.95
N TRP A 225 -24.49 5.26 -8.14
CA TRP A 225 -23.98 5.77 -6.86
C TRP A 225 -25.13 5.94 -5.87
N TRP A 226 -24.83 5.59 -4.65
CA TRP A 226 -25.81 5.47 -3.58
C TRP A 226 -25.15 5.64 -2.20
N TYR A 227 -25.95 5.84 -1.15
CA TYR A 227 -25.47 5.72 0.22
C TYR A 227 -26.41 4.87 1.06
N LYS A 228 -25.84 4.28 2.12
CA LYS A 228 -26.51 3.39 3.05
C LYS A 228 -26.01 3.61 4.46
N ASP A 229 -26.92 3.70 5.42
CA ASP A 229 -26.56 3.78 6.83
C ASP A 229 -26.72 2.41 7.49
N ASN A 230 -25.78 2.05 8.35
CA ASN A 230 -25.88 0.93 9.26
C ASN A 230 -25.25 1.34 10.60
N SER A 231 -26.07 1.42 11.67
CA SER A 231 -25.65 1.95 12.96
C SER A 231 -24.99 3.35 12.80
N ASN A 232 -23.76 3.52 13.28
CA ASN A 232 -23.03 4.77 13.24
C ASN A 232 -22.13 4.95 11.98
N VAL A 233 -22.31 4.12 10.95
CA VAL A 233 -21.56 4.17 9.70
C VAL A 233 -22.45 4.56 8.54
N ARG A 234 -22.00 5.51 7.71
CA ARG A 234 -22.53 5.73 6.37
C ARG A 234 -21.61 5.13 5.33
N VAL A 235 -22.12 4.16 4.58
CA VAL A 235 -21.45 3.61 3.38
C VAL A 235 -21.90 4.41 2.16
N ILE A 236 -20.96 4.75 1.28
CA ILE A 236 -21.20 5.49 0.04
C ILE A 236 -20.60 4.69 -1.11
N GLY A 237 -21.44 4.15 -1.98
CA GLY A 237 -21.01 3.50 -3.21
C GLY A 237 -20.89 4.50 -4.35
N LEU A 238 -19.80 4.42 -5.12
CA LEU A 238 -19.48 5.31 -6.24
C LEU A 238 -19.10 4.49 -7.48
N ASN A 239 -19.34 5.06 -8.66
CA ASN A 239 -18.96 4.42 -9.92
C ASN A 239 -17.76 5.13 -10.56
N SER A 240 -16.60 4.49 -10.48
CA SER A 240 -15.36 5.02 -11.05
C SER A 240 -15.08 4.57 -12.49
N ASN A 241 -16.04 3.93 -13.16
CA ASN A 241 -15.91 3.61 -14.59
C ASN A 241 -15.92 4.88 -15.46
N GLY A 242 -15.14 4.89 -16.54
CA GLY A 242 -14.90 6.07 -17.37
C GLY A 242 -16.13 6.92 -17.75
N PRO A 243 -17.29 6.34 -18.19
CA PRO A 243 -18.49 7.10 -18.49
C PRO A 243 -19.14 7.81 -17.30
N TYR A 244 -18.80 7.42 -16.07
CA TYR A 244 -19.40 7.91 -14.82
C TYR A 244 -18.44 8.77 -14.01
N GLN A 245 -17.24 9.02 -14.48
CA GLN A 245 -16.28 9.98 -13.94
C GLN A 245 -16.71 11.41 -14.28
N ILE A 246 -17.83 11.84 -13.73
CA ILE A 246 -18.53 13.10 -14.11
C ILE A 246 -18.78 13.99 -12.89
N GLN A 247 -18.91 15.29 -13.15
CA GLN A 247 -19.09 16.28 -12.10
C GLN A 247 -20.40 16.08 -11.31
N GLU A 248 -21.47 15.59 -11.95
CA GLU A 248 -22.73 15.30 -11.25
C GLU A 248 -22.58 14.30 -10.11
N GLN A 249 -21.68 13.31 -10.24
CA GLN A 249 -21.40 12.36 -9.16
C GLN A 249 -20.62 13.02 -8.03
N LEU A 250 -19.63 13.86 -8.34
CA LEU A 250 -18.88 14.63 -7.32
C LEU A 250 -19.77 15.64 -6.60
N ASP A 251 -20.64 16.35 -7.30
CA ASP A 251 -21.61 17.29 -6.71
C ASP A 251 -22.60 16.56 -5.78
N TRP A 252 -23.06 15.36 -6.18
CA TRP A 252 -23.89 14.52 -5.33
C TRP A 252 -23.11 14.08 -4.08
N LEU A 253 -21.88 13.58 -4.23
CA LEU A 253 -21.04 13.19 -3.10
C LEU A 253 -20.84 14.35 -2.11
N ASP A 254 -20.49 15.54 -2.58
CA ASP A 254 -20.33 16.72 -1.73
C ASP A 254 -21.63 17.04 -0.96
N SER A 255 -22.79 16.91 -1.63
CA SER A 255 -24.10 17.11 -0.98
C SER A 255 -24.36 16.07 0.14
N ILE A 256 -24.05 14.81 -0.10
CA ILE A 256 -24.20 13.74 0.89
C ILE A 256 -23.23 13.94 2.07
N LEU A 257 -21.98 14.30 1.80
CA LEU A 257 -21.00 14.63 2.84
C LEU A 257 -21.45 15.83 3.67
N THR A 258 -22.03 16.85 3.05
CA THR A 258 -22.59 18.03 3.76
C THR A 258 -23.70 17.63 4.73
N ILE A 259 -24.68 16.81 4.34
CA ILE A 259 -25.72 16.34 5.26
C ILE A 259 -25.17 15.40 6.33
N THR A 260 -24.17 14.58 6.00
CA THR A 260 -23.51 13.68 6.94
C THR A 260 -22.73 14.43 8.02
N ALA A 261 -22.12 15.56 7.68
CA ALA A 261 -21.44 16.42 8.65
C ALA A 261 -22.38 16.90 9.78
N ALA A 262 -23.64 17.15 9.45
CA ALA A 262 -24.66 17.60 10.40
C ALA A 262 -25.38 16.47 11.14
N ASP A 263 -25.20 15.20 10.74
CA ASP A 263 -25.87 14.05 11.31
C ASP A 263 -25.06 13.48 12.48
N ASN A 264 -25.51 13.72 13.70
CA ASN A 264 -24.82 13.27 14.92
C ASN A 264 -24.98 11.76 15.20
N THR A 265 -25.74 11.02 14.38
CA THR A 265 -25.87 9.57 14.51
C THR A 265 -24.84 8.82 13.66
N ILE A 266 -24.15 9.51 12.79
CA ILE A 266 -23.09 8.95 11.94
C ILE A 266 -21.74 9.40 12.46
N ASP A 267 -20.89 8.46 12.81
CA ASP A 267 -19.52 8.70 13.30
C ASP A 267 -18.46 8.55 12.20
N PHE A 268 -18.69 7.63 11.26
CA PHE A 268 -17.73 7.27 10.21
C PHE A 268 -18.36 7.24 8.83
N VAL A 269 -17.57 7.58 7.81
CA VAL A 269 -17.94 7.43 6.39
C VAL A 269 -17.00 6.44 5.72
N PHE A 270 -17.57 5.38 5.16
CA PHE A 270 -16.88 4.37 4.36
C PHE A 270 -17.34 4.51 2.90
N ALA A 271 -16.47 4.99 2.03
CA ALA A 271 -16.74 5.03 0.60
C ALA A 271 -16.20 3.77 -0.08
N GLU A 272 -16.82 3.34 -1.16
CA GLU A 272 -16.30 2.30 -2.02
C GLU A 272 -16.43 2.67 -3.50
N LEU A 273 -15.41 2.39 -4.27
CA LEU A 273 -15.34 2.56 -5.71
C LEU A 273 -14.26 1.63 -6.27
N HIS A 274 -14.31 1.32 -7.56
CA HIS A 274 -13.48 0.25 -8.09
C HIS A 274 -12.02 0.67 -8.37
N HIS A 275 -11.81 1.78 -9.09
CA HIS A 275 -10.45 2.15 -9.54
C HIS A 275 -9.66 2.95 -8.48
N PRO A 276 -8.36 2.67 -8.27
CA PRO A 276 -7.50 3.42 -7.37
C PRO A 276 -7.19 4.84 -7.87
N HIS A 277 -6.82 5.74 -6.97
CA HIS A 277 -6.11 6.96 -7.32
C HIS A 277 -4.63 6.66 -7.59
N LYS A 278 -4.01 5.89 -6.69
CA LYS A 278 -2.64 5.40 -6.77
C LYS A 278 -2.64 3.91 -6.43
N SER A 279 -1.83 3.13 -7.11
CA SER A 279 -1.58 1.73 -6.80
C SER A 279 -0.09 1.44 -6.94
N GLU A 280 0.48 0.75 -5.97
CA GLU A 280 1.88 0.38 -5.97
C GLU A 280 2.15 -0.85 -6.84
N LEU A 281 1.19 -1.78 -6.93
CA LEU A 281 1.33 -3.02 -7.71
C LEU A 281 1.17 -2.82 -9.21
N TRP A 282 0.28 -1.90 -9.62
CA TRP A 282 -0.02 -1.67 -11.05
C TRP A 282 -0.40 -0.21 -11.32
N THR A 283 0.59 0.64 -11.56
CA THR A 283 0.37 2.09 -11.79
C THR A 283 -0.53 2.44 -12.99
N PRO A 284 -0.62 1.65 -14.09
CA PRO A 284 -1.56 1.92 -15.17
C PRO A 284 -3.05 1.84 -14.77
N GLY A 285 -3.38 1.21 -13.65
CA GLY A 285 -4.75 1.14 -13.10
C GLY A 285 -5.24 2.44 -12.47
N ASN A 286 -4.37 3.42 -12.27
CA ASN A 286 -4.67 4.67 -11.56
C ASN A 286 -5.64 5.59 -12.30
N THR A 287 -6.50 6.30 -11.55
CA THR A 287 -7.40 7.31 -12.11
C THR A 287 -7.42 8.61 -11.29
N SER A 288 -7.45 9.75 -12.00
CA SER A 288 -7.57 11.06 -11.34
C SER A 288 -8.93 11.28 -10.69
N PHE A 289 -10.00 10.67 -11.19
CA PHE A 289 -11.35 10.80 -10.62
C PHE A 289 -11.39 10.34 -9.15
N THR A 290 -10.74 9.24 -8.82
CA THR A 290 -10.61 8.79 -7.42
C THR A 290 -9.85 9.81 -6.58
N GLY A 291 -8.87 10.53 -7.15
CA GLY A 291 -8.19 11.65 -6.48
C GLY A 291 -9.15 12.80 -6.14
N ASP A 292 -10.10 13.13 -7.03
CA ASP A 292 -11.13 14.12 -6.76
C ASP A 292 -12.08 13.66 -5.63
N VAL A 293 -12.45 12.38 -5.59
CA VAL A 293 -13.22 11.76 -4.50
C VAL A 293 -12.47 11.85 -3.16
N ILE A 294 -11.19 11.49 -3.14
CA ILE A 294 -10.33 11.59 -1.95
C ILE A 294 -10.32 13.04 -1.44
N SER A 295 -10.16 14.01 -2.32
CA SER A 295 -10.13 15.43 -1.93
C SER A 295 -11.43 15.88 -1.24
N LEU A 296 -12.58 15.37 -1.67
CA LEU A 296 -13.88 15.65 -1.02
C LEU A 296 -13.96 14.96 0.37
N LEU A 297 -13.51 13.73 0.48
CA LEU A 297 -13.47 12.99 1.75
C LEU A 297 -12.51 13.65 2.77
N GLU A 298 -11.35 14.11 2.34
CA GLU A 298 -10.39 14.86 3.15
C GLU A 298 -10.96 16.20 3.64
N ALA A 299 -11.62 16.95 2.74
CA ALA A 299 -12.29 18.20 3.10
C ALA A 299 -13.42 17.97 4.12
N PHE A 300 -14.20 16.90 3.94
CA PHE A 300 -15.23 16.47 4.88
C PHE A 300 -14.63 16.12 6.25
N THR A 301 -13.58 15.29 6.30
CA THR A 301 -12.90 14.92 7.55
C THR A 301 -12.42 16.17 8.29
N SER A 302 -11.78 17.09 7.59
CA SER A 302 -11.27 18.34 8.18
C SER A 302 -12.38 19.25 8.73
N SER A 303 -13.54 19.29 8.06
CA SER A 303 -14.65 20.17 8.46
C SER A 303 -15.56 19.57 9.53
N SER A 304 -15.76 18.24 9.52
CA SER A 304 -16.68 17.53 10.42
C SER A 304 -15.99 16.89 11.61
N GLY A 305 -14.69 16.58 11.51
CA GLY A 305 -13.94 15.77 12.47
C GLY A 305 -14.25 14.27 12.39
N LYS A 306 -15.07 13.83 11.43
CA LYS A 306 -15.43 12.43 11.26
C LYS A 306 -14.43 11.71 10.36
N PRO A 307 -13.81 10.62 10.84
CA PRO A 307 -12.88 9.83 10.03
C PRO A 307 -13.54 9.19 8.80
N THR A 308 -12.76 9.04 7.74
CA THR A 308 -13.21 8.41 6.50
C THR A 308 -12.28 7.31 6.03
N VAL A 309 -12.82 6.34 5.33
CA VAL A 309 -12.06 5.31 4.59
C VAL A 309 -12.64 5.22 3.18
N HIS A 310 -11.80 5.01 2.15
CA HIS A 310 -12.32 4.49 0.91
C HIS A 310 -11.69 3.13 0.59
N PHE A 311 -12.56 2.19 0.20
CA PHE A 311 -12.19 0.87 -0.28
C PHE A 311 -12.18 0.87 -1.79
N TYR A 312 -11.21 0.21 -2.39
CA TYR A 312 -11.12 0.07 -3.84
C TYR A 312 -10.58 -1.31 -4.24
N GLY A 313 -10.67 -1.61 -5.54
CA GLY A 313 -10.26 -2.85 -6.17
C GLY A 313 -9.33 -2.61 -7.35
N HIS A 314 -9.55 -3.35 -8.45
CA HIS A 314 -8.94 -3.19 -9.76
C HIS A 314 -7.47 -3.61 -9.87
N THR A 315 -6.67 -3.33 -8.89
CA THR A 315 -5.27 -3.77 -8.82
C THR A 315 -5.19 -4.89 -7.79
N HIS A 316 -4.95 -6.10 -8.27
CA HIS A 316 -5.17 -7.31 -7.51
C HIS A 316 -4.10 -7.54 -6.45
N GLY A 317 -4.33 -6.98 -5.28
CA GLY A 317 -3.51 -7.06 -4.09
C GLY A 317 -4.14 -6.28 -2.94
N TYR A 318 -3.49 -6.26 -1.82
CA TYR A 318 -3.85 -5.45 -0.67
C TYR A 318 -2.92 -4.25 -0.57
N SER A 319 -3.46 -3.08 -0.28
CA SER A 319 -2.67 -1.93 0.12
C SER A 319 -3.41 -1.12 1.17
N ARG A 320 -2.68 -0.57 2.15
CA ARG A 320 -3.20 0.45 3.06
C ARG A 320 -2.33 1.68 3.02
N GLY A 321 -2.93 2.76 2.59
CA GLY A 321 -2.39 4.11 2.62
C GLY A 321 -3.18 5.01 3.56
N GLN A 322 -2.65 6.21 3.78
CA GLN A 322 -3.28 7.24 4.60
C GLN A 322 -2.98 8.63 4.06
N SER A 323 -3.93 9.53 4.17
CA SER A 323 -3.70 10.95 3.86
C SER A 323 -2.68 11.55 4.82
N LYS A 324 -1.79 12.40 4.31
CA LYS A 324 -0.74 13.04 5.11
C LYS A 324 -1.32 13.93 6.22
N ASP A 325 -2.33 14.74 5.89
CA ASP A 325 -2.84 15.78 6.80
C ASP A 325 -4.29 15.55 7.28
N HIS A 326 -4.94 14.45 6.88
CA HIS A 326 -6.34 14.17 7.18
C HIS A 326 -6.52 12.78 7.79
N THR A 327 -7.60 12.59 8.58
CA THR A 327 -7.96 11.29 9.15
C THR A 327 -8.72 10.47 8.11
N HIS A 328 -8.03 10.11 7.03
CA HIS A 328 -8.55 9.36 5.90
C HIS A 328 -7.63 8.19 5.54
N LEU A 329 -8.21 7.00 5.38
CA LEU A 329 -7.52 5.78 4.93
C LEU A 329 -7.90 5.44 3.48
N MET A 330 -6.93 4.90 2.74
CA MET A 330 -7.04 4.38 1.39
C MET A 330 -6.75 2.88 1.43
N VAL A 331 -7.72 2.02 1.10
CA VAL A 331 -7.59 0.58 1.31
C VAL A 331 -7.95 -0.20 0.06
N ASN A 332 -6.96 -0.85 -0.54
CA ASN A 332 -7.17 -1.82 -1.61
C ASN A 332 -7.60 -3.17 -1.01
N VAL A 333 -8.68 -3.74 -1.52
CA VAL A 333 -9.22 -5.03 -1.08
C VAL A 333 -9.41 -6.04 -2.22
N ALA A 334 -8.71 -5.83 -3.32
CA ALA A 334 -8.79 -6.62 -4.56
C ALA A 334 -8.12 -8.00 -4.44
N THR A 335 -8.53 -8.80 -3.46
CA THR A 335 -7.85 -10.05 -3.10
C THR A 335 -8.81 -11.23 -2.91
N ALA A 336 -10.06 -11.13 -3.42
CA ALA A 336 -11.10 -12.12 -3.10
C ALA A 336 -11.19 -13.31 -4.08
N GLY A 337 -10.21 -13.50 -4.97
CA GLY A 337 -10.19 -14.69 -5.84
C GLY A 337 -9.65 -14.47 -7.24
N GLY A 338 -9.56 -13.22 -7.71
CA GLY A 338 -8.90 -12.86 -8.96
C GLY A 338 -7.40 -13.18 -8.97
N TYR A 339 -6.82 -13.20 -10.16
CA TYR A 339 -5.38 -13.41 -10.33
C TYR A 339 -4.58 -12.27 -9.69
N ILE A 340 -3.63 -12.58 -8.82
CA ILE A 340 -2.85 -11.58 -8.07
C ILE A 340 -1.87 -10.84 -8.99
N ASP A 341 -1.76 -9.52 -8.81
CA ASP A 341 -0.76 -8.67 -9.44
C ASP A 341 0.56 -8.77 -8.65
N TYR A 342 1.34 -9.80 -8.93
CA TYR A 342 2.58 -10.09 -8.20
C TYR A 342 3.63 -8.97 -8.36
N TRP A 343 4.44 -8.81 -7.32
CA TRP A 343 5.58 -7.92 -7.36
C TRP A 343 6.47 -8.17 -8.59
N GLY A 344 6.83 -7.11 -9.31
CA GLY A 344 7.65 -7.19 -10.52
C GLY A 344 6.92 -7.59 -11.79
N ALA A 345 5.60 -7.87 -11.75
CA ALA A 345 4.83 -8.26 -12.94
C ALA A 345 4.46 -7.07 -13.84
N TYR A 346 4.28 -5.89 -13.25
CA TYR A 346 3.79 -4.68 -13.92
C TYR A 346 4.60 -3.45 -13.52
N PRO A 347 4.41 -2.28 -14.17
CA PRO A 347 4.96 -1.01 -13.70
C PRO A 347 4.44 -0.68 -12.29
N GLN A 348 5.35 -0.40 -11.39
CA GLN A 348 5.14 -0.22 -9.95
C GLN A 348 5.74 1.09 -9.47
N ALA A 349 5.27 1.60 -8.34
CA ALA A 349 5.80 2.80 -7.71
C ALA A 349 5.63 2.70 -6.19
N ASP A 350 6.64 3.10 -5.45
CA ASP A 350 6.59 3.29 -4.00
C ASP A 350 6.06 4.71 -3.72
N TYR A 351 4.93 4.81 -3.03
CA TYR A 351 4.31 6.09 -2.69
C TYR A 351 4.37 6.33 -1.19
N GLU A 352 4.78 7.52 -0.79
CA GLU A 352 4.94 7.91 0.62
C GLU A 352 3.66 7.80 1.47
N GLU A 353 2.49 7.80 0.82
CA GLU A 353 1.19 7.66 1.50
C GLU A 353 0.89 6.24 1.95
N TYR A 354 1.52 5.21 1.34
CA TYR A 354 1.25 3.81 1.68
C TYR A 354 2.16 3.32 2.80
N THR A 355 1.58 2.56 3.72
CA THR A 355 2.31 1.89 4.81
C THR A 355 2.57 0.43 4.51
N ILE A 356 1.66 -0.21 3.79
CA ILE A 356 1.78 -1.63 3.46
C ILE A 356 1.10 -1.95 2.14
N THR A 357 1.80 -2.72 1.30
CA THR A 357 1.26 -3.35 0.10
C THR A 357 1.68 -4.81 0.05
N GLN A 358 0.75 -5.69 -0.33
CA GLN A 358 0.92 -7.15 -0.37
C GLN A 358 0.26 -7.75 -1.61
N ASP A 359 0.93 -8.68 -2.24
CA ASP A 359 0.44 -9.45 -3.39
C ASP A 359 -0.08 -10.84 -2.98
N GLU A 360 -1.03 -10.87 -2.03
CA GLU A 360 -1.62 -12.08 -1.45
C GLU A 360 -3.16 -12.01 -1.47
N TRP A 361 -3.83 -13.16 -1.60
CA TRP A 361 -5.27 -13.26 -1.41
C TRP A 361 -5.68 -13.02 0.04
N GLY A 362 -6.94 -12.70 0.24
CA GLY A 362 -7.54 -12.51 1.56
C GLY A 362 -8.66 -11.47 1.55
N TYR A 363 -8.90 -10.85 2.68
CA TYR A 363 -9.97 -9.86 2.86
C TYR A 363 -9.65 -8.91 4.00
N VAL A 364 -10.45 -7.87 4.14
CA VAL A 364 -10.39 -6.92 5.27
C VAL A 364 -11.61 -7.15 6.16
N PHE A 365 -11.36 -7.26 7.46
CA PHE A 365 -12.40 -7.32 8.49
C PHE A 365 -12.36 -6.03 9.32
N LEU A 366 -13.52 -5.39 9.49
CA LEU A 366 -13.65 -4.17 10.28
C LEU A 366 -14.55 -4.45 11.50
N GLU A 367 -14.03 -4.10 12.66
CA GLU A 367 -14.80 -3.97 13.89
C GLU A 367 -15.13 -2.50 14.09
N VAL A 368 -16.40 -2.13 14.05
CA VAL A 368 -16.83 -0.75 14.25
C VAL A 368 -17.59 -0.65 15.58
N GLU A 369 -16.97 0.03 16.53
CA GLU A 369 -17.54 0.28 17.84
C GLU A 369 -18.36 1.59 17.82
N ALA A 370 -19.55 1.53 18.42
CA ALA A 370 -20.41 2.70 18.63
C ALA A 370 -20.49 3.06 20.11
N GLY A 371 -21.14 4.19 20.44
CA GLY A 371 -21.40 4.61 21.80
C GLY A 371 -20.43 5.69 22.30
N ASN A 372 -19.91 5.57 23.52
CA ASN A 372 -19.17 6.65 24.19
C ASN A 372 -17.75 6.90 23.64
N ASP A 373 -17.13 5.91 23.02
CA ASP A 373 -15.78 5.98 22.45
C ASP A 373 -15.80 5.31 21.06
N PRO A 374 -16.46 5.95 20.06
CA PRO A 374 -16.57 5.37 18.73
C PRO A 374 -15.20 5.23 18.07
N LYS A 375 -14.94 4.05 17.53
CA LYS A 375 -13.72 3.74 16.76
C LYS A 375 -13.99 2.60 15.81
N PHE A 376 -13.14 2.45 14.81
CA PHE A 376 -13.10 1.22 14.03
C PHE A 376 -11.68 0.66 14.00
N THR A 377 -11.61 -0.67 14.00
CA THR A 377 -10.36 -1.41 13.79
C THR A 377 -10.44 -2.17 12.49
N LEU A 378 -9.58 -1.83 11.56
CA LEU A 378 -9.36 -2.54 10.31
C LEU A 378 -8.34 -3.63 10.55
N LYS A 379 -8.61 -4.84 10.04
CA LYS A 379 -7.73 -6.00 10.09
C LYS A 379 -7.59 -6.61 8.71
N ARG A 380 -6.38 -6.68 8.20
CA ARG A 380 -6.08 -7.45 6.98
C ARG A 380 -5.85 -8.90 7.36
N LEU A 381 -6.64 -9.79 6.80
CA LEU A 381 -6.52 -11.24 6.96
C LEU A 381 -6.07 -11.86 5.64
N SER A 382 -4.85 -12.37 5.61
CA SER A 382 -4.26 -13.01 4.43
C SER A 382 -4.48 -14.52 4.46
N VAL A 383 -4.69 -15.09 3.27
CA VAL A 383 -4.75 -16.54 3.03
C VAL A 383 -3.55 -17.04 2.20
N GLY A 384 -2.60 -16.12 1.93
CA GLY A 384 -1.36 -16.41 1.19
C GLY A 384 -1.51 -16.23 -0.32
N ASP A 385 -0.60 -16.83 -1.05
CA ASP A 385 -0.47 -16.77 -2.50
C ASP A 385 -0.33 -18.17 -3.15
N ASP A 386 0.10 -18.24 -4.40
CA ASP A 386 0.36 -19.51 -5.12
C ASP A 386 1.49 -20.36 -4.50
N VAL A 387 2.33 -19.77 -3.67
CA VAL A 387 3.53 -20.40 -3.09
C VAL A 387 3.37 -20.65 -1.60
N ILE A 388 2.80 -19.68 -0.88
CA ILE A 388 2.66 -19.69 0.58
C ILE A 388 1.18 -19.71 0.95
N SER A 389 0.69 -20.81 1.52
CA SER A 389 -0.66 -20.88 2.08
C SER A 389 -0.67 -20.35 3.51
N LYS A 390 -1.58 -19.45 3.81
CA LYS A 390 -1.87 -18.91 5.14
C LYS A 390 -3.32 -19.25 5.52
N THR A 391 -3.68 -19.12 6.78
CA THR A 391 -5.06 -19.28 7.27
C THR A 391 -5.38 -18.10 8.15
N ASN A 392 -6.13 -17.15 7.64
CA ASN A 392 -6.54 -15.92 8.36
C ASN A 392 -5.37 -15.26 9.12
N SER A 393 -4.20 -15.17 8.46
CA SER A 393 -3.03 -14.53 9.06
C SER A 393 -3.26 -13.03 9.15
N LEU A 394 -3.20 -12.48 10.37
CA LEU A 394 -3.29 -11.04 10.58
C LEU A 394 -1.98 -10.38 10.14
N GLU A 395 -2.00 -9.71 8.98
CA GLU A 395 -0.82 -9.09 8.38
C GLU A 395 -0.77 -7.58 8.59
N ASP A 396 -1.92 -6.94 8.80
CA ASP A 396 -2.02 -5.51 9.06
C ASP A 396 -3.20 -5.20 9.97
N SER A 397 -3.05 -4.17 10.82
CA SER A 397 -4.15 -3.68 11.65
C SER A 397 -3.95 -2.22 12.02
N VAL A 398 -5.02 -1.44 11.88
CA VAL A 398 -5.06 -0.03 12.31
C VAL A 398 -6.39 0.27 13.01
N THR A 399 -6.33 1.03 14.11
CA THR A 399 -7.52 1.52 14.82
C THR A 399 -7.63 3.03 14.65
N ILE A 400 -8.79 3.50 14.22
CA ILE A 400 -9.10 4.91 14.03
C ILE A 400 -10.22 5.30 15.00
N ARG A 401 -9.98 6.34 15.80
CA ARG A 401 -10.92 6.86 16.80
C ARG A 401 -11.65 8.09 16.26
N LEU A 402 -12.92 8.22 16.61
CA LEU A 402 -13.66 9.47 16.37
C LEU A 402 -13.12 10.60 17.29
N ASN A 403 -12.93 10.27 18.57
CA ASN A 403 -12.43 11.20 19.59
C ASN A 403 -10.96 10.89 19.86
N ASN A 404 -10.07 11.29 18.94
CA ASN A 404 -8.64 11.11 19.06
C ASN A 404 -7.98 12.39 19.59
N ASN A 405 -7.26 12.29 20.73
CA ASN A 405 -6.45 13.40 21.21
C ASN A 405 -5.13 13.46 20.47
N SER A 406 -4.71 14.63 20.08
CA SER A 406 -3.40 14.83 19.45
C SER A 406 -2.26 14.43 20.39
N PRO A 407 -1.18 13.84 19.87
CA PRO A 407 0.05 13.61 20.63
C PRO A 407 0.61 14.91 21.22
N ASN A 408 1.45 14.78 22.25
CA ASN A 408 2.18 15.93 22.79
C ASN A 408 3.05 16.56 21.71
N ILE A 409 3.20 17.89 21.77
CA ILE A 409 4.08 18.65 20.88
C ILE A 409 5.53 18.23 21.17
N PRO A 410 6.28 17.72 20.17
CA PRO A 410 7.67 17.35 20.39
C PRO A 410 8.57 18.55 20.67
N SER A 411 9.64 18.32 21.41
CA SER A 411 10.69 19.30 21.64
C SER A 411 11.95 18.91 20.91
N GLY A 412 12.48 19.81 20.07
CA GLY A 412 13.73 19.53 19.38
C GLY A 412 14.92 19.52 20.37
N ILE A 413 15.79 18.52 20.20
CA ILE A 413 16.97 18.32 21.03
C ILE A 413 18.23 18.78 20.29
N PHE A 414 18.38 18.43 19.01
CA PHE A 414 19.57 18.75 18.20
C PHE A 414 19.18 18.95 16.73
N PRO A 415 19.80 19.90 16.02
CA PRO A 415 20.71 20.93 16.52
C PRO A 415 19.99 22.03 17.30
N THR A 416 20.74 22.72 18.18
CA THR A 416 20.27 23.90 18.93
C THR A 416 20.83 25.19 18.32
N SER A 417 20.37 26.34 18.83
CA SER A 417 20.80 27.65 18.32
C SER A 417 22.30 27.98 18.53
N SER A 418 22.99 27.16 19.30
CA SER A 418 24.44 27.30 19.53
C SER A 418 25.28 26.39 18.66
N ASP A 419 24.64 25.47 17.92
CA ASP A 419 25.36 24.45 17.16
C ASP A 419 25.71 24.95 15.75
N THR A 420 26.93 24.58 15.32
CA THR A 420 27.36 24.67 13.94
C THR A 420 27.52 23.23 13.44
N VAL A 421 26.82 22.89 12.36
CA VAL A 421 26.67 21.51 11.90
C VAL A 421 27.21 21.31 10.48
N ASN A 422 27.60 20.09 10.16
CA ASN A 422 28.01 19.71 8.82
C ASN A 422 26.81 19.81 7.85
N PRO A 423 26.92 20.62 6.78
CA PRO A 423 25.83 20.77 5.79
C PRO A 423 25.56 19.49 4.99
N SER A 424 26.53 18.59 4.90
CA SER A 424 26.46 17.39 4.08
C SER A 424 25.79 16.22 4.80
N CYS A 425 25.86 16.20 6.13
CA CYS A 425 25.26 15.14 6.96
C CYS A 425 24.88 15.69 8.33
N LEU A 426 23.60 15.75 8.60
CA LEU A 426 23.04 16.22 9.87
C LEU A 426 21.93 15.26 10.30
N ILE A 427 21.96 14.81 11.55
CA ILE A 427 20.86 14.09 12.17
C ILE A 427 20.10 15.06 13.09
N LEU A 428 18.87 15.40 12.69
CA LEU A 428 17.93 16.09 13.57
C LEU A 428 17.44 15.11 14.64
N LEU A 429 17.28 15.58 15.87
CA LEU A 429 16.77 14.77 16.99
C LEU A 429 15.73 15.55 17.78
N ALA A 430 14.62 14.89 18.11
CA ALA A 430 13.60 15.37 19.01
C ALA A 430 13.35 14.40 20.19
N ASP A 431 12.56 14.80 21.16
CA ASP A 431 12.22 13.98 22.32
C ASP A 431 11.28 12.82 21.97
N ASP A 432 11.09 11.92 22.92
CA ASP A 432 10.26 10.74 22.77
C ASP A 432 8.79 11.11 22.50
N PHE A 433 8.13 10.29 21.69
CA PHE A 433 6.70 10.37 21.43
C PHE A 433 5.90 10.09 22.71
N VAL A 434 4.91 10.93 22.97
CA VAL A 434 3.98 10.76 24.11
C VAL A 434 2.57 11.07 23.64
N ASP A 435 1.66 10.13 23.87
CA ASP A 435 0.26 10.24 23.53
C ASP A 435 -0.64 10.06 24.76
N GLN A 436 -1.76 10.82 24.83
CA GLN A 436 -2.68 10.80 25.97
C GLN A 436 -3.64 9.61 25.93
N ASP A 437 -3.97 9.12 24.75
CA ASP A 437 -4.86 7.97 24.52
C ASP A 437 -4.09 6.66 24.60
N GLY A 438 -2.74 6.74 24.65
CA GLY A 438 -1.83 5.61 24.67
C GLY A 438 -1.62 5.00 23.29
N ASP A 439 -1.96 5.72 22.22
CA ASP A 439 -1.69 5.32 20.85
C ASP A 439 -0.18 5.32 20.55
N LEU A 440 0.23 4.50 19.60
CA LEU A 440 1.65 4.36 19.23
C LEU A 440 2.06 5.45 18.24
N HIS A 441 3.37 5.72 18.18
CA HIS A 441 3.95 6.62 17.19
C HIS A 441 3.66 6.08 15.77
N GLY A 442 3.01 6.86 14.95
CA GLY A 442 2.58 6.49 13.60
C GLY A 442 3.43 7.13 12.50
N ALA A 443 3.76 8.42 12.65
CA ALA A 443 4.57 9.14 11.67
C ALA A 443 5.23 10.38 12.27
N SER A 444 6.26 10.87 11.58
CA SER A 444 6.93 12.14 11.90
C SER A 444 7.05 12.98 10.65
N GLN A 445 6.94 14.30 10.81
CA GLN A 445 7.25 15.25 9.74
C GLN A 445 8.27 16.27 10.22
N TRP A 446 9.32 16.45 9.42
CA TRP A 446 10.46 17.29 9.71
C TRP A 446 10.59 18.35 8.63
N GLN A 447 10.79 19.59 9.01
CA GLN A 447 10.96 20.68 8.06
C GLN A 447 12.14 21.56 8.42
N ILE A 448 12.91 21.98 7.40
CA ILE A 448 13.96 23.02 7.52
C ILE A 448 13.59 24.18 6.60
N SER A 449 13.73 25.40 7.11
CA SER A 449 13.54 26.65 6.36
C SER A 449 14.68 27.63 6.57
N ASN A 450 14.88 28.53 5.61
CA ASN A 450 15.79 29.67 5.73
C ASN A 450 15.21 30.83 6.58
N ASP A 451 13.89 30.76 6.91
CA ASP A 451 13.21 31.77 7.74
C ASP A 451 12.40 31.06 8.84
N CYS A 452 12.76 31.33 10.10
CA CYS A 452 12.07 30.73 11.27
C CYS A 452 10.59 31.08 11.37
N ASN A 453 10.12 32.07 10.65
CA ASN A 453 8.71 32.50 10.67
C ASN A 453 7.93 32.00 9.44
N ASP A 454 8.60 31.39 8.46
CA ASP A 454 7.96 30.92 7.23
C ASP A 454 8.44 29.52 6.84
N PHE A 455 7.51 28.56 6.87
CA PHE A 455 7.68 27.19 6.45
C PHE A 455 6.73 26.80 5.30
N ALA A 456 6.18 27.78 4.58
CA ALA A 456 5.30 27.50 3.44
C ALA A 456 6.06 26.87 2.24
N SER A 457 7.37 27.12 2.16
CA SER A 457 8.25 26.52 1.16
C SER A 457 9.57 26.14 1.82
N PRO A 458 9.58 25.06 2.61
CA PRO A 458 10.78 24.62 3.31
C PRO A 458 11.84 24.14 2.33
N VAL A 459 13.11 24.25 2.69
CA VAL A 459 14.23 23.72 1.91
C VAL A 459 14.40 22.21 2.10
N PHE A 460 13.79 21.67 3.16
CA PHE A 460 13.72 20.25 3.43
C PHE A 460 12.34 19.96 4.06
N ASP A 461 11.65 18.97 3.56
CA ASP A 461 10.38 18.46 4.09
C ASP A 461 10.42 16.93 3.96
N SER A 462 10.41 16.25 5.09
CA SER A 462 10.40 14.80 5.18
C SER A 462 9.19 14.35 5.97
N TRP A 463 8.45 13.42 5.42
CA TRP A 463 7.38 12.71 6.11
C TRP A 463 7.68 11.22 6.08
N LYS A 464 7.91 10.63 7.25
CA LYS A 464 8.17 9.20 7.37
C LYS A 464 7.18 8.53 8.29
N GLN A 465 6.76 7.34 7.94
CA GLN A 465 5.83 6.52 8.67
C GLN A 465 6.58 5.44 9.47
N TYR A 466 5.93 4.80 10.44
CA TYR A 466 6.54 3.77 11.28
C TYR A 466 6.88 2.47 10.52
N GLU A 467 6.28 2.27 9.34
CA GLU A 467 6.55 1.18 8.42
C GLU A 467 6.25 1.62 6.97
N ASN A 468 6.93 1.01 6.03
CA ASN A 468 6.66 1.06 4.61
C ASN A 468 7.04 -0.31 4.02
N TRP A 469 6.01 -1.15 3.81
CA TRP A 469 6.18 -2.48 3.22
C TRP A 469 6.00 -2.38 1.71
N TYR A 470 7.13 -2.33 1.01
CA TYR A 470 7.19 -2.30 -0.44
C TYR A 470 8.07 -3.45 -0.93
N PHE A 471 7.56 -4.25 -1.89
CA PHE A 471 8.26 -5.42 -2.41
C PHE A 471 8.66 -6.42 -1.30
N ASP A 472 7.73 -6.71 -0.37
CA ASP A 472 7.90 -7.59 0.81
C ASP A 472 9.02 -7.18 1.78
N VAL A 473 9.50 -5.95 1.65
CA VAL A 473 10.55 -5.40 2.52
C VAL A 473 10.02 -4.16 3.23
N ASN A 474 10.06 -4.18 4.56
CA ASN A 474 9.80 -2.96 5.33
C ASN A 474 11.02 -2.05 5.26
N THR A 475 10.95 -1.02 4.42
CA THR A 475 12.04 -0.05 4.19
C THR A 475 12.28 0.86 5.41
N GLN A 476 11.31 0.93 6.34
CA GLN A 476 11.38 1.69 7.61
C GLN A 476 11.76 0.84 8.82
N ALA A 477 12.02 -0.46 8.66
CA ALA A 477 12.20 -1.40 9.77
C ALA A 477 13.30 -1.04 10.78
N ASN A 478 14.29 -0.24 10.38
CA ASN A 478 15.41 0.18 11.19
C ASN A 478 15.51 1.71 11.31
N ASP A 479 14.48 2.43 10.91
CA ASP A 479 14.43 3.87 11.00
C ASP A 479 13.68 4.32 12.26
N ILE A 480 14.20 5.35 12.93
CA ILE A 480 13.64 5.89 14.15
C ILE A 480 12.80 7.12 13.79
N LEU A 481 11.56 7.18 14.30
CA LEU A 481 10.66 8.31 14.01
C LEU A 481 11.04 9.60 14.77
N THR A 482 11.89 9.50 15.81
CA THR A 482 12.31 10.65 16.63
C THR A 482 13.58 11.31 16.15
N ASP A 483 14.18 10.84 15.08
CA ASP A 483 15.31 11.48 14.41
C ASP A 483 15.08 11.59 12.90
N GLU A 484 15.91 12.37 12.20
CA GLU A 484 15.85 12.52 10.75
C GLU A 484 17.21 12.84 10.15
N LEU A 485 17.61 12.10 9.14
CA LEU A 485 18.85 12.34 8.40
C LEU A 485 18.64 13.41 7.33
N VAL A 486 19.40 14.49 7.41
CA VAL A 486 19.36 15.59 6.46
C VAL A 486 20.70 15.69 5.73
N ASN A 487 20.62 15.74 4.44
CA ASN A 487 21.77 15.90 3.56
C ASN A 487 21.65 17.16 2.68
N ASN A 488 22.73 17.59 2.08
CA ASN A 488 22.72 18.61 1.01
C ASN A 488 22.24 20.02 1.42
N LEU A 489 22.45 20.45 2.66
CA LEU A 489 22.25 21.83 3.05
C LEU A 489 23.37 22.74 2.46
N ASN A 490 23.08 24.02 2.28
CA ASN A 490 24.13 24.99 1.89
C ASN A 490 25.05 25.27 3.09
N GLY A 491 26.34 25.32 2.85
CA GLY A 491 27.33 25.69 3.85
C GLY A 491 27.25 27.15 4.30
N SER A 492 27.72 27.44 5.49
CA SER A 492 27.79 28.77 6.11
C SER A 492 26.45 29.52 6.16
N THR A 493 25.34 28.77 6.24
CA THR A 493 23.96 29.26 6.14
C THR A 493 23.21 29.08 7.46
N ASP A 494 22.40 30.08 7.80
CA ASP A 494 21.50 29.99 8.96
C ASP A 494 20.18 29.36 8.52
N TYR A 495 19.73 28.37 9.28
CA TYR A 495 18.49 27.64 9.08
C TYR A 495 17.66 27.57 10.36
N CYS A 496 16.41 27.20 10.21
CA CYS A 496 15.51 26.81 11.29
C CYS A 496 14.82 25.51 10.96
N TRP A 497 14.64 24.67 11.94
CA TRP A 497 13.93 23.41 11.78
C TRP A 497 12.82 23.28 12.80
N ARG A 498 11.82 22.44 12.46
CA ARG A 498 10.70 22.05 13.29
C ARG A 498 10.27 20.63 13.00
N VAL A 499 9.55 20.01 13.94
CA VAL A 499 9.03 18.65 13.85
C VAL A 499 7.62 18.57 14.42
N ARG A 500 6.81 17.65 13.92
CA ARG A 500 5.54 17.23 14.49
C ARG A 500 5.42 15.72 14.45
N TYR A 501 4.66 15.15 15.39
CA TYR A 501 4.43 13.72 15.50
C TYR A 501 2.99 13.37 15.23
N ARG A 502 2.76 12.20 14.66
CA ARG A 502 1.44 11.66 14.39
C ARG A 502 1.26 10.34 15.12
N ASP A 503 0.12 10.11 15.74
CA ASP A 503 -0.24 8.81 16.29
C ASP A 503 -0.74 7.84 15.18
N ARG A 504 -0.96 6.57 15.54
CA ARG A 504 -1.49 5.57 14.60
C ARG A 504 -2.99 5.71 14.33
N SER A 505 -3.72 6.49 15.12
CA SER A 505 -5.11 6.89 14.86
C SER A 505 -5.23 8.16 14.03
N LEU A 506 -4.10 8.64 13.47
CA LEU A 506 -3.93 9.70 12.47
C LEU A 506 -4.11 11.14 12.99
N ALA A 507 -4.02 11.41 14.28
CA ALA A 507 -3.95 12.79 14.79
C ALA A 507 -2.50 13.30 14.81
N TRP A 508 -2.29 14.51 14.29
CA TRP A 508 -1.03 15.23 14.38
C TRP A 508 -0.95 16.06 15.68
N SER A 509 0.24 16.11 16.27
CA SER A 509 0.57 17.18 17.21
C SER A 509 0.63 18.52 16.48
N GLU A 510 0.57 19.62 17.21
CA GLU A 510 1.06 20.89 16.71
C GLU A 510 2.56 20.81 16.42
N TRP A 511 3.05 21.72 15.57
CA TRP A 511 4.48 21.83 15.28
C TRP A 511 5.26 22.27 16.53
N SER A 512 6.47 21.72 16.70
CA SER A 512 7.43 22.23 17.65
C SER A 512 7.75 23.72 17.39
N ALA A 513 8.22 24.43 18.41
CA ALA A 513 8.77 25.76 18.20
C ALA A 513 10.01 25.67 17.27
N PRO A 514 10.13 26.54 16.26
CA PRO A 514 11.30 26.53 15.37
C PRO A 514 12.60 26.75 16.13
N ILE A 515 13.62 25.95 15.81
CA ILE A 515 14.96 26.04 16.40
C ILE A 515 15.93 26.45 15.32
N SER A 516 16.66 27.55 15.55
CA SER A 516 17.70 28.02 14.64
C SER A 516 19.01 27.24 14.81
N PHE A 517 19.75 27.05 13.73
CA PHE A 517 21.11 26.52 13.73
C PHE A 517 21.89 27.09 12.57
N ARG A 518 23.19 26.86 12.53
CA ARG A 518 24.05 27.29 11.44
C ARG A 518 24.82 26.12 10.88
N THR A 519 24.92 26.06 9.56
CA THR A 519 25.84 25.11 8.90
C THR A 519 27.25 25.63 8.85
N ASP A 520 28.25 24.73 8.92
CA ASP A 520 29.66 25.03 8.71
C ASP A 520 29.93 25.33 7.23
N SER A 521 31.19 25.64 6.90
CA SER A 521 31.62 25.83 5.52
C SER A 521 31.42 24.51 4.75
N SER A 522 30.78 24.58 3.57
CA SER A 522 30.62 23.38 2.73
C SER A 522 32.01 22.94 2.21
N ILE A 523 32.28 21.65 2.34
CA ILE A 523 33.42 20.96 1.74
C ILE A 523 33.04 20.19 0.47
N LEU A 524 31.79 20.32 0.05
CA LEU A 524 31.29 19.75 -1.20
C LEU A 524 31.86 20.56 -2.39
N THR A 525 32.44 19.87 -3.37
CA THR A 525 32.93 20.51 -4.59
C THR A 525 31.76 21.07 -5.43
N ASP A 526 32.10 22.03 -6.32
CA ASP A 526 31.19 22.35 -7.44
C ASP A 526 30.96 21.12 -8.33
N ASN A 527 29.92 21.18 -9.18
CA ASN A 527 29.70 20.12 -10.15
C ASN A 527 30.92 19.95 -11.07
N LEU A 528 31.53 18.78 -11.06
CA LEU A 528 32.72 18.45 -11.78
C LEU A 528 32.48 18.13 -13.26
N LEU A 529 31.24 17.87 -13.66
CA LEU A 529 30.86 17.60 -15.04
C LEU A 529 30.74 18.88 -15.86
N GLN A 530 30.96 18.75 -17.15
CA GLN A 530 30.75 19.81 -18.13
C GLN A 530 29.60 19.41 -19.07
N ASN A 531 28.92 20.42 -19.65
CA ASN A 531 27.79 20.20 -20.56
C ASN A 531 26.79 19.18 -20.03
N ILE A 532 26.19 19.51 -18.91
CA ILE A 532 25.39 18.57 -18.08
C ILE A 532 24.02 18.22 -18.66
N GLY A 533 23.48 19.00 -19.60
CA GLY A 533 22.16 18.83 -20.24
C GLY A 533 22.21 18.96 -21.77
N GLY A 534 23.39 18.86 -22.41
CA GLY A 534 23.50 18.87 -23.88
C GLY A 534 23.40 20.24 -24.52
N GLU A 535 23.46 21.33 -23.78
CA GLU A 535 23.43 22.71 -24.32
C GLU A 535 24.58 22.98 -25.34
N ASP A 536 25.74 22.38 -25.14
CA ASP A 536 26.87 22.41 -26.07
C ASP A 536 26.97 21.12 -26.90
N SER A 537 25.83 20.67 -27.48
CA SER A 537 25.79 19.42 -28.24
C SER A 537 26.23 18.24 -27.34
N ILE A 538 27.06 17.35 -27.87
CA ILE A 538 27.67 16.24 -27.12
C ILE A 538 29.11 16.50 -26.70
N ASN A 539 29.58 17.77 -26.79
CA ASN A 539 30.90 18.10 -26.36
C ASN A 539 31.15 17.71 -24.90
N PHE A 540 32.39 17.32 -24.61
CA PHE A 540 32.85 16.78 -23.32
C PHE A 540 32.39 15.34 -23.00
N TRP A 541 31.48 14.76 -23.79
CA TRP A 541 31.07 13.40 -23.63
C TRP A 541 31.74 12.46 -24.63
N THR A 542 32.19 11.32 -24.15
CA THR A 542 32.71 10.21 -24.97
C THR A 542 31.61 9.20 -25.15
N VAL A 543 31.20 8.96 -26.40
CA VAL A 543 30.20 7.88 -26.69
C VAL A 543 30.92 6.55 -26.64
N GLU A 544 30.54 5.70 -25.70
CA GLU A 544 31.14 4.37 -25.47
C GLU A 544 30.44 3.31 -26.31
N SER A 545 29.12 3.43 -26.47
CA SER A 545 28.30 2.50 -27.24
C SER A 545 27.06 3.20 -27.79
N GLY A 546 26.54 2.73 -28.90
CA GLY A 546 25.31 3.23 -29.52
C GLY A 546 25.38 4.72 -29.89
N VAL A 547 24.39 5.48 -29.44
CA VAL A 547 24.18 6.87 -29.85
C VAL A 547 23.96 7.74 -28.59
N LEU A 548 24.52 8.96 -28.61
CA LEU A 548 24.18 10.06 -27.72
C LEU A 548 23.69 11.22 -28.56
N GLU A 549 22.56 11.79 -28.29
CA GLU A 549 21.98 12.93 -29.00
C GLU A 549 21.74 14.09 -28.04
N SER A 550 21.93 15.30 -28.51
CA SER A 550 21.51 16.54 -27.85
C SER A 550 20.25 17.03 -28.53
N LEU A 551 19.13 17.00 -27.87
CA LEU A 551 17.78 17.19 -28.39
C LEU A 551 17.15 18.47 -27.85
N SER A 552 16.37 19.15 -28.71
CA SER A 552 15.50 20.27 -28.30
C SER A 552 14.07 19.79 -28.04
N THR A 553 13.26 20.63 -27.41
CA THR A 553 11.83 20.37 -27.19
C THR A 553 11.13 19.80 -28.43
N GLY A 554 10.54 18.61 -28.29
CA GLY A 554 9.77 17.93 -29.33
C GLY A 554 10.57 17.44 -30.54
N GLN A 555 11.89 17.52 -30.55
CA GLN A 555 12.72 17.00 -31.64
C GLN A 555 12.58 15.47 -31.68
N CYS A 556 12.32 14.93 -32.87
CA CYS A 556 12.07 13.50 -33.11
C CYS A 556 10.96 12.90 -32.23
N ALA A 557 9.95 13.70 -31.94
CA ALA A 557 8.84 13.38 -31.03
C ALA A 557 9.22 13.20 -29.53
N GLY A 558 10.42 13.64 -29.12
CA GLY A 558 10.87 13.60 -27.73
C GLY A 558 10.21 14.65 -26.83
N THR A 559 10.69 14.74 -25.61
CA THR A 559 10.12 15.54 -24.51
C THR A 559 10.62 17.00 -24.52
N THR A 560 10.24 17.76 -23.51
CA THR A 560 10.78 19.10 -23.20
C THR A 560 11.94 18.97 -22.23
N PRO A 561 13.06 19.69 -22.36
CA PRO A 561 14.16 19.69 -21.38
C PRO A 561 13.65 19.94 -19.96
N PHE A 562 14.34 19.40 -18.96
CA PHE A 562 14.09 19.72 -17.57
C PHE A 562 14.54 21.16 -17.28
N THR A 563 15.78 21.48 -17.70
CA THR A 563 16.29 22.87 -17.67
C THR A 563 16.84 23.29 -19.04
N GLY A 564 17.09 24.57 -19.24
CA GLY A 564 17.70 25.09 -20.45
C GLY A 564 16.88 24.88 -21.71
N ASN A 565 17.57 24.54 -22.83
CA ASN A 565 16.99 24.38 -24.18
C ASN A 565 17.22 22.98 -24.77
N LYS A 566 18.03 22.17 -24.12
CA LYS A 566 18.48 20.87 -24.58
C LYS A 566 18.45 19.83 -23.47
N TYR A 567 18.42 18.57 -23.85
CA TYR A 567 18.60 17.39 -23.01
C TYR A 567 19.29 16.29 -23.81
N PHE A 568 19.77 15.23 -23.15
CA PHE A 568 20.36 14.08 -23.82
C PHE A 568 19.32 13.00 -24.12
N GLY A 569 19.29 12.51 -25.40
CA GLY A 569 18.71 11.23 -25.76
C GLY A 569 19.80 10.17 -25.76
N VAL A 570 19.76 9.22 -24.82
CA VAL A 570 20.79 8.20 -24.66
C VAL A 570 20.31 6.89 -25.27
N GLY A 571 20.93 6.44 -26.35
CA GLY A 571 20.51 5.31 -27.16
C GLY A 571 19.79 5.68 -28.45
N GLY A 572 19.43 6.97 -28.60
CA GLY A 572 19.01 7.56 -29.87
C GLY A 572 17.52 7.56 -30.13
N LEU A 573 16.95 8.76 -30.20
CA LEU A 573 15.60 9.04 -30.57
C LEU A 573 15.48 9.35 -32.09
N CYS A 574 16.43 10.14 -32.63
CA CYS A 574 16.48 10.45 -34.06
C CYS A 574 17.28 9.40 -34.84
N VAL A 575 18.25 8.75 -34.22
CA VAL A 575 19.06 7.66 -34.78
C VAL A 575 18.93 6.45 -33.89
N GLU A 576 18.09 5.51 -34.26
CA GLU A 576 17.73 4.34 -33.49
C GLU A 576 18.92 3.48 -33.02
N SER A 577 18.95 3.15 -31.73
CA SER A 577 19.82 2.13 -31.15
C SER A 577 19.12 1.45 -29.97
N VAL A 578 19.37 0.16 -29.79
CA VAL A 578 18.79 -0.60 -28.64
C VAL A 578 19.43 -0.21 -27.34
N PHE A 579 20.69 0.21 -27.38
CA PHE A 579 21.46 0.60 -26.21
C PHE A 579 22.38 1.75 -26.57
N GLY A 580 22.53 2.69 -25.65
CA GLY A 580 23.50 3.77 -25.74
C GLY A 580 24.21 3.99 -24.43
N SER A 581 25.48 4.37 -24.48
CA SER A 581 26.20 4.84 -23.30
C SER A 581 27.21 5.90 -23.65
N ALA A 582 27.38 6.89 -22.77
CA ALA A 582 28.37 7.93 -22.90
C ALA A 582 28.93 8.29 -21.51
N SER A 583 30.18 8.80 -21.49
CA SER A 583 30.85 9.06 -20.24
C SER A 583 31.66 10.37 -20.26
N GLN A 584 31.91 10.87 -19.05
CA GLN A 584 33.00 11.83 -18.78
C GLN A 584 33.96 11.24 -17.76
N THR A 585 35.26 11.34 -17.99
CA THR A 585 36.29 10.93 -17.02
C THR A 585 36.88 12.16 -16.37
N ILE A 586 36.71 12.27 -15.05
CA ILE A 586 37.12 13.45 -14.26
C ILE A 586 38.38 13.11 -13.47
N ASP A 587 39.41 13.97 -13.59
CA ASP A 587 40.63 13.89 -12.78
C ASP A 587 40.35 14.45 -11.37
N VAL A 588 40.43 13.58 -10.37
CA VAL A 588 40.19 13.89 -8.94
C VAL A 588 41.49 13.81 -8.14
N SER A 589 42.65 13.79 -8.81
CA SER A 589 43.97 13.69 -8.16
C SER A 589 44.28 14.84 -7.20
N ASN A 590 43.59 15.97 -7.36
CA ASN A 590 43.73 17.12 -6.44
C ASN A 590 43.13 16.84 -5.05
N TYR A 591 42.31 15.83 -4.91
CA TYR A 591 41.66 15.41 -3.66
C TYR A 591 42.25 14.09 -3.13
N ASN A 592 43.44 13.72 -3.57
CA ASN A 592 44.04 12.44 -3.27
C ASN A 592 44.31 12.21 -1.75
N ILE A 593 44.50 13.27 -0.99
CA ILE A 593 44.74 13.17 0.47
C ILE A 593 43.47 12.70 1.19
N GLU A 594 42.36 13.35 0.90
CA GLU A 594 41.05 13.05 1.48
C GLU A 594 40.55 11.71 0.97
N ILE A 595 40.71 11.41 -0.31
CA ILE A 595 40.35 10.12 -0.91
C ILE A 595 41.15 8.97 -0.27
N ASP A 596 42.44 9.12 -0.10
CA ASP A 596 43.32 8.09 0.46
C ASP A 596 43.11 7.94 2.00
N ALA A 597 42.56 8.97 2.65
CA ALA A 597 42.12 8.91 4.03
C ALA A 597 40.77 8.14 4.21
N GLY A 598 40.05 7.93 3.12
CA GLY A 598 38.76 7.19 3.14
C GLY A 598 37.59 8.00 3.67
N ILE A 599 37.69 9.33 3.72
CA ILE A 599 36.66 10.24 4.27
C ILE A 599 35.80 10.93 3.17
N THR A 600 35.93 10.48 1.92
CA THR A 600 35.27 11.14 0.79
C THR A 600 34.15 10.32 0.20
N GLU A 601 33.09 11.00 -0.22
CA GLU A 601 31.98 10.41 -0.99
C GLU A 601 31.77 11.13 -2.32
N ALA A 602 31.42 10.37 -3.35
CA ALA A 602 30.88 10.88 -4.59
C ALA A 602 29.37 11.05 -4.45
N ARG A 603 28.85 12.25 -4.71
CA ARG A 603 27.43 12.54 -4.89
C ARG A 603 27.16 12.73 -6.36
N PHE A 604 26.28 11.93 -6.91
CA PHE A 604 26.06 11.91 -8.35
C PHE A 604 24.63 11.58 -8.73
N GLY A 605 24.22 12.02 -9.89
CA GLY A 605 22.88 11.76 -10.40
C GLY A 605 22.56 12.59 -11.63
N ALA A 606 21.30 12.57 -12.00
CA ALA A 606 20.73 13.34 -13.11
C ALA A 606 19.22 13.46 -12.94
N TYR A 607 18.57 14.34 -13.70
CA TYR A 607 17.15 14.22 -13.96
C TYR A 607 16.95 13.26 -15.13
N MET A 608 16.07 12.29 -14.95
CA MET A 608 15.78 11.25 -15.94
C MET A 608 14.30 11.16 -16.21
N SER A 609 13.95 10.76 -17.43
CA SER A 609 12.58 10.59 -17.88
C SER A 609 12.57 9.61 -19.06
N ASP A 610 11.40 9.03 -19.31
CA ASP A 610 11.10 8.13 -20.41
C ASP A 610 9.72 8.50 -21.00
N TYR A 611 9.41 8.04 -22.20
CA TYR A 611 8.15 8.40 -22.85
C TYR A 611 6.93 7.64 -22.28
N ASN A 612 7.10 6.37 -21.89
CA ASN A 612 5.98 5.49 -21.53
C ASN A 612 6.30 4.48 -20.40
N GLY A 613 7.35 4.73 -19.63
CA GLY A 613 7.76 3.85 -18.53
C GLY A 613 8.42 2.53 -19.00
N SER A 614 8.82 2.42 -20.26
CA SER A 614 9.34 1.18 -20.82
C SER A 614 10.84 1.18 -21.10
N ASP A 615 11.44 2.34 -21.36
CA ASP A 615 12.89 2.43 -21.60
C ASP A 615 13.62 2.81 -20.32
N ILE A 616 14.92 2.51 -20.24
CA ILE A 616 15.66 2.57 -18.98
C ILE A 616 16.82 3.55 -19.07
N PRO A 617 16.60 4.87 -18.86
CA PRO A 617 17.69 5.81 -18.63
C PRO A 617 18.35 5.50 -17.28
N SER A 618 19.69 5.54 -17.23
CA SER A 618 20.42 5.18 -16.03
C SER A 618 21.79 5.86 -15.90
N VAL A 619 22.34 5.88 -14.69
CA VAL A 619 23.63 6.47 -14.35
C VAL A 619 24.45 5.53 -13.47
N ALA A 620 25.77 5.54 -13.64
CA ALA A 620 26.72 4.81 -12.81
C ALA A 620 28.08 5.52 -12.74
N LEU A 621 28.91 5.15 -11.76
CA LEU A 621 30.30 5.58 -11.65
C LEU A 621 31.26 4.39 -11.77
N GLU A 622 32.44 4.66 -12.31
CA GLU A 622 33.63 3.82 -12.19
C GLU A 622 34.77 4.62 -11.55
N PHE A 623 35.38 4.06 -10.51
CA PHE A 623 36.53 4.63 -9.81
C PHE A 623 37.81 3.99 -10.37
N LEU A 624 38.74 4.83 -10.85
CA LEU A 624 39.93 4.39 -11.56
C LEU A 624 41.20 4.84 -10.84
N ASP A 625 42.25 4.00 -10.88
CA ASP A 625 43.56 4.31 -10.33
C ASP A 625 44.34 5.29 -11.23
N VAL A 626 45.57 5.65 -10.84
CA VAL A 626 46.46 6.54 -11.60
C VAL A 626 46.80 6.00 -13.00
N ASN A 627 46.64 4.71 -13.24
CA ASN A 627 46.89 4.08 -14.55
C ASN A 627 45.59 3.85 -15.33
N SER A 628 44.46 4.40 -14.87
CA SER A 628 43.12 4.21 -15.41
C SER A 628 42.61 2.76 -15.31
N ASN A 629 43.12 1.97 -14.37
CA ASN A 629 42.58 0.67 -14.09
C ASN A 629 41.35 0.81 -13.15
N LEU A 630 40.32 0.02 -13.39
CA LEU A 630 39.15 -0.01 -12.56
C LEU A 630 39.46 -0.53 -11.14
N ILE A 631 39.15 0.28 -10.12
CA ILE A 631 39.20 -0.11 -8.70
C ILE A 631 37.85 -0.66 -8.29
N LEU A 632 36.74 0.05 -8.56
CA LEU A 632 35.37 -0.28 -8.21
C LEU A 632 34.40 0.40 -9.18
N GLY A 633 33.27 -0.23 -9.45
CA GLY A 633 32.11 0.39 -10.11
C GLY A 633 30.92 0.41 -9.14
N THR A 634 30.05 1.40 -9.30
CA THR A 634 28.77 1.45 -8.57
C THR A 634 27.74 0.56 -9.25
N ASP A 635 26.69 0.22 -8.52
CA ASP A 635 25.46 -0.28 -9.14
C ASP A 635 24.86 0.80 -10.06
N THR A 636 24.11 0.35 -11.06
CA THR A 636 23.43 1.23 -12.00
C THR A 636 22.13 1.73 -11.35
N SER A 637 21.95 3.05 -11.33
CA SER A 637 20.72 3.68 -10.87
C SER A 637 19.91 4.13 -12.07
N PHE A 638 18.63 3.78 -12.13
CA PHE A 638 17.76 3.97 -13.29
C PHE A 638 16.44 4.64 -12.92
N CYS A 639 15.71 5.09 -13.94
CA CYS A 639 14.38 5.67 -13.86
C CYS A 639 13.47 4.98 -14.88
N THR A 640 12.18 4.79 -14.51
CA THR A 640 11.12 4.28 -15.40
C THR A 640 9.89 5.19 -15.37
N GLN A 641 10.08 6.47 -15.07
CA GLN A 641 9.02 7.46 -14.95
C GLN A 641 8.94 8.35 -16.19
N THR A 642 7.71 8.67 -16.60
CA THR A 642 7.45 9.58 -17.74
C THR A 642 7.66 11.05 -17.39
N ALA A 643 7.63 11.41 -16.13
CA ALA A 643 7.99 12.73 -15.64
C ALA A 643 9.50 12.80 -15.36
N TRP A 644 10.08 14.00 -15.48
CA TRP A 644 11.45 14.23 -15.05
C TRP A 644 11.60 13.94 -13.56
N THR A 645 12.34 12.88 -13.25
CA THR A 645 12.55 12.37 -11.89
C THR A 645 14.03 12.55 -11.51
N PRO A 646 14.33 13.13 -10.35
CA PRO A 646 15.71 13.24 -9.88
C PRO A 646 16.22 11.87 -9.41
N ILE A 647 17.40 11.50 -9.90
CA ILE A 647 18.20 10.40 -9.36
C ILE A 647 19.36 11.04 -8.60
N ASP A 648 19.42 10.80 -7.30
CA ASP A 648 20.45 11.30 -6.39
C ASP A 648 21.06 10.12 -5.64
N LYS A 649 22.38 9.93 -5.77
CA LYS A 649 23.11 8.80 -5.18
C LYS A 649 24.39 9.26 -4.51
N GLN A 650 24.77 8.51 -3.48
CA GLN A 650 26.02 8.68 -2.75
C GLN A 650 26.81 7.38 -2.78
N TRP A 651 28.13 7.49 -2.88
CA TRP A 651 29.02 6.34 -2.90
C TRP A 651 30.41 6.69 -2.35
N SER A 652 30.88 5.94 -1.37
CA SER A 652 32.22 6.15 -0.81
C SER A 652 33.29 5.96 -1.89
N ILE A 653 34.22 6.92 -2.00
CA ILE A 653 35.28 6.89 -3.00
C ILE A 653 36.40 5.97 -2.51
N PRO A 654 36.71 4.87 -3.20
CA PRO A 654 37.76 3.96 -2.78
C PRO A 654 39.13 4.63 -2.71
N SER A 655 39.91 4.34 -1.67
CA SER A 655 41.32 4.78 -1.58
C SER A 655 42.11 4.36 -2.83
N GLY A 656 42.98 5.23 -3.31
CA GLY A 656 43.73 5.03 -4.55
C GLY A 656 43.03 5.55 -5.81
N THR A 657 41.77 5.98 -5.72
CA THR A 657 41.08 6.61 -6.86
C THR A 657 41.78 7.91 -7.29
N ARG A 658 41.98 8.07 -8.59
CA ARG A 658 42.55 9.30 -9.21
C ARG A 658 41.67 9.81 -10.33
N PHE A 659 40.79 8.96 -10.87
CA PHE A 659 39.82 9.38 -11.87
C PHE A 659 38.45 8.78 -11.49
N ILE A 660 37.41 9.55 -11.73
CA ILE A 660 36.02 9.09 -11.64
C ILE A 660 35.42 9.18 -13.05
N LYS A 661 34.94 8.05 -13.57
CA LYS A 661 34.22 7.98 -14.83
C LYS A 661 32.73 7.98 -14.54
N TYR A 662 32.08 9.07 -14.89
CA TYR A 662 30.63 9.23 -14.81
C TYR A 662 30.00 8.72 -16.11
N ILE A 663 29.02 7.82 -16.03
CA ILE A 663 28.46 7.11 -17.18
C ILE A 663 26.95 7.32 -17.19
N ILE A 664 26.41 7.77 -18.33
CA ILE A 664 24.97 7.73 -18.62
C ILE A 664 24.68 6.63 -19.63
N MET A 665 23.58 5.93 -19.44
CA MET A 665 23.18 4.80 -20.28
C MET A 665 21.69 4.90 -20.60
N GLY A 666 21.27 4.30 -21.71
CA GLY A 666 19.88 4.16 -22.09
C GLY A 666 19.65 2.81 -22.76
N GLU A 667 18.73 2.03 -22.25
CA GLU A 667 18.35 0.73 -22.80
C GLU A 667 16.89 0.79 -23.28
N ARG A 668 16.68 0.38 -24.54
CA ARG A 668 15.36 0.24 -25.10
C ARG A 668 14.76 -1.13 -24.77
N THR A 669 13.66 -1.15 -24.08
CA THR A 669 12.94 -2.39 -23.76
C THR A 669 11.65 -2.56 -24.57
N GLY A 670 11.17 -1.49 -25.21
CA GLY A 670 9.96 -1.50 -26.06
C GLY A 670 10.06 -0.59 -27.28
N GLY A 671 9.09 -0.63 -28.18
CA GLY A 671 8.97 0.30 -29.31
C GLY A 671 10.09 0.22 -30.36
N VAL A 672 10.28 1.32 -31.09
CA VAL A 672 11.29 1.51 -32.16
C VAL A 672 12.39 2.46 -31.70
N ASP A 673 12.00 3.54 -31.03
CA ASP A 673 12.88 4.57 -30.54
C ASP A 673 13.44 4.19 -29.15
N ASN A 674 14.52 4.77 -28.71
CA ASN A 674 15.02 4.65 -27.35
C ASN A 674 14.76 5.99 -26.66
N ASP A 675 13.73 5.99 -25.82
CA ASP A 675 13.19 7.17 -25.16
C ASP A 675 13.89 7.47 -23.82
N SER A 676 15.13 7.03 -23.66
CA SER A 676 15.93 7.29 -22.46
C SER A 676 16.42 8.73 -22.44
N TYR A 677 15.76 9.58 -21.65
CA TYR A 677 16.05 11.01 -21.54
C TYR A 677 16.84 11.33 -20.26
N VAL A 678 17.92 12.13 -20.40
CA VAL A 678 18.78 12.52 -19.29
C VAL A 678 19.09 14.01 -19.38
N ASP A 679 18.97 14.73 -18.26
CA ASP A 679 19.26 16.15 -18.15
C ASP A 679 19.88 16.48 -16.79
N ASP A 680 20.50 17.65 -16.66
CA ASP A 680 21.09 18.18 -15.43
C ASP A 680 21.97 17.16 -14.66
N CYS A 681 22.87 16.48 -15.39
CA CYS A 681 23.85 15.57 -14.80
C CYS A 681 24.73 16.25 -13.77
N TYR A 682 25.04 15.59 -12.68
CA TYR A 682 26.01 16.11 -11.72
C TYR A 682 26.89 15.02 -11.11
N LEU A 683 28.10 15.43 -10.77
CA LEU A 683 29.08 14.72 -9.96
C LEU A 683 29.78 15.74 -9.06
N LYS A 684 29.66 15.54 -7.76
CA LYS A 684 30.36 16.34 -6.74
C LYS A 684 31.10 15.42 -5.78
N ILE A 685 32.10 15.89 -5.10
CA ILE A 685 32.83 15.17 -4.08
C ILE A 685 32.60 15.86 -2.74
N ASP A 686 32.13 15.10 -1.77
CA ASP A 686 32.13 15.46 -0.37
C ASP A 686 33.50 15.09 0.22
N LEU A 687 34.23 16.08 0.73
CA LEU A 687 35.61 15.91 1.17
C LEU A 687 35.73 15.51 2.65
N ASP A 688 34.60 15.42 3.39
CA ASP A 688 34.52 15.05 4.83
C ASP A 688 33.20 14.36 5.14
N ALA A 689 32.89 13.34 4.36
CA ALA A 689 31.59 12.65 4.45
C ALA A 689 31.40 11.82 5.72
N ASP A 690 32.48 11.42 6.41
CA ASP A 690 32.41 10.62 7.64
C ASP A 690 32.04 11.42 8.90
N SER A 691 31.88 12.74 8.81
CA SER A 691 31.60 13.59 9.96
C SER A 691 30.15 14.07 10.02
N CYS A 692 29.19 13.14 10.17
CA CYS A 692 27.82 13.53 10.47
C CYS A 692 27.74 14.30 11.80
N SER A 693 27.03 15.42 11.79
CA SER A 693 26.68 16.13 13.01
C SER A 693 25.51 15.46 13.70
N TYR A 694 25.69 14.99 14.91
CA TYR A 694 24.68 14.35 15.73
C TYR A 694 24.77 14.77 17.20
N TYR A 695 23.72 14.53 17.95
CA TYR A 695 23.68 14.86 19.38
C TYR A 695 24.67 14.01 20.18
N ILE A 696 25.55 14.64 20.93
CA ILE A 696 26.43 13.98 21.90
C ILE A 696 25.94 14.38 23.31
N PRO A 697 25.41 13.46 24.13
CA PRO A 697 24.99 13.78 25.48
C PRO A 697 26.14 14.31 26.32
N ASP A 698 25.90 15.39 27.05
CA ASP A 698 26.91 15.96 27.98
C ASP A 698 27.23 14.93 29.09
N SER A 699 28.49 14.55 29.22
CA SER A 699 28.97 13.48 30.14
C SER A 699 28.78 13.76 31.63
N SER A 700 28.04 14.82 31.96
CA SER A 700 27.76 15.24 33.35
C SER A 700 26.39 14.77 33.90
N SER A 701 25.52 14.16 33.10
CA SER A 701 24.27 13.62 33.58
C SER A 701 24.38 12.11 33.78
N THR A 702 24.33 11.65 35.03
CA THR A 702 24.20 10.22 35.39
C THR A 702 22.78 9.74 35.13
N ALA A 703 22.34 9.71 33.88
CA ALA A 703 21.20 8.94 33.46
C ALA A 703 21.71 7.67 32.80
N ASN A 704 21.18 6.51 33.19
CA ASN A 704 21.48 5.24 32.54
C ASN A 704 20.99 5.28 31.09
N TYR A 705 21.85 5.72 30.20
CA TYR A 705 21.60 5.52 28.76
C TYR A 705 22.00 4.08 28.41
N GLN A 706 21.06 3.33 27.81
CA GLN A 706 21.44 2.18 27.02
C GLN A 706 22.33 2.70 25.88
N SER A 707 23.53 2.14 25.75
CA SER A 707 24.44 2.42 24.64
C SER A 707 23.71 2.16 23.32
N GLU A 708 23.69 3.16 22.42
CA GLU A 708 23.15 2.96 21.05
C GLU A 708 23.78 1.72 20.43
N LEU A 709 22.92 0.84 19.91
CA LEU A 709 23.35 -0.37 19.24
C LEU A 709 23.95 0.02 17.89
N LEU A 710 25.17 -0.44 17.62
CA LEU A 710 25.80 -0.27 16.30
C LEU A 710 24.91 -0.88 15.21
N ASN A 711 24.63 -0.13 14.15
CA ASN A 711 23.93 -0.64 12.98
C ASN A 711 24.88 -1.55 12.19
N LEU A 712 24.76 -2.85 12.37
CA LEU A 712 25.68 -3.86 11.86
C LEU A 712 25.00 -4.68 10.78
N LYS A 713 25.71 -4.95 9.69
CA LYS A 713 25.22 -5.80 8.58
C LYS A 713 26.05 -7.07 8.48
N LEU A 714 25.36 -8.20 8.39
CA LEU A 714 25.95 -9.49 8.09
C LEU A 714 25.71 -9.81 6.61
N TYR A 715 26.76 -10.09 5.83
CA TYR A 715 26.65 -10.37 4.40
C TYR A 715 27.47 -11.61 4.00
N PRO A 716 26.91 -12.52 3.16
CA PRO A 716 25.54 -12.56 2.68
C PRO A 716 24.52 -12.88 3.78
N ASN A 717 23.32 -12.34 3.64
CA ASN A 717 22.13 -12.70 4.41
C ASN A 717 20.98 -12.87 3.42
N PRO A 718 20.40 -14.05 3.21
CA PRO A 718 20.61 -15.31 3.99
C PRO A 718 22.00 -15.92 3.92
N VAL A 719 22.39 -16.63 5.02
CA VAL A 719 23.68 -17.33 5.16
C VAL A 719 23.53 -18.77 4.67
N SER A 720 24.22 -19.11 3.59
CA SER A 720 24.23 -20.50 3.05
C SER A 720 25.47 -21.28 3.49
N ASP A 721 26.61 -20.62 3.71
CA ASP A 721 27.88 -21.23 4.11
C ASP A 721 28.63 -20.31 5.08
N ILE A 722 29.15 -19.18 4.59
CA ILE A 722 29.93 -18.22 5.35
C ILE A 722 29.32 -16.84 5.17
N ALA A 723 29.26 -16.03 6.26
CA ALA A 723 28.89 -14.62 6.18
C ALA A 723 29.87 -13.75 6.99
N ILE A 724 30.01 -12.50 6.60
CA ILE A 724 30.94 -11.53 7.17
C ILE A 724 30.15 -10.43 7.86
N LEU A 725 30.53 -10.13 9.11
CA LEU A 725 30.06 -9.00 9.88
C LEU A 725 31.22 -8.01 10.04
N ASN A 726 31.00 -6.77 9.58
CA ASN A 726 31.92 -5.68 9.88
C ASN A 726 31.52 -5.00 11.19
N ILE A 727 32.44 -4.89 12.14
CA ILE A 727 32.25 -4.28 13.43
C ILE A 727 33.08 -2.99 13.46
N PRO A 728 32.49 -1.82 13.28
CA PRO A 728 33.18 -0.54 13.26
C PRO A 728 33.57 -0.10 14.68
N TYR A 729 34.50 -0.82 15.28
CA TYR A 729 34.96 -0.55 16.66
C TYR A 729 36.50 -0.53 16.69
N SER A 730 37.06 0.53 17.20
CA SER A 730 38.50 0.81 17.11
C SER A 730 39.28 0.52 18.41
N GLU A 731 38.61 0.20 19.52
CA GLU A 731 39.29 -0.05 20.78
C GLU A 731 39.58 -1.54 21.05
N SER A 732 40.68 -1.85 21.62
CA SER A 732 41.23 -3.19 21.98
C SER A 732 40.46 -3.87 23.11
N SER A 733 39.14 -3.71 23.18
CA SER A 733 38.27 -4.26 24.21
C SER A 733 37.70 -5.63 23.80
N HIS A 734 37.39 -6.44 24.80
CA HIS A 734 36.90 -7.82 24.65
C HIS A 734 35.47 -7.84 24.10
N ILE A 735 35.37 -7.99 22.77
CA ILE A 735 34.06 -8.16 22.11
C ILE A 735 33.67 -9.64 22.20
N SER A 736 32.44 -9.91 22.56
CA SER A 736 31.82 -11.23 22.46
C SER A 736 30.57 -11.16 21.59
N ILE A 737 30.25 -12.27 20.91
CA ILE A 737 29.09 -12.41 20.04
C ILE A 737 28.25 -13.59 20.51
N SER A 738 26.96 -13.38 20.72
CA SER A 738 25.98 -14.43 21.03
C SER A 738 24.97 -14.55 19.91
N ILE A 739 24.74 -15.76 19.41
CA ILE A 739 23.72 -16.07 18.43
C ILE A 739 22.58 -16.80 19.14
N ILE A 740 21.35 -16.24 19.01
CA ILE A 740 20.15 -16.81 19.62
C ILE A 740 19.10 -17.11 18.55
N SER A 741 18.30 -18.16 18.76
CA SER A 741 17.12 -18.44 17.92
C SER A 741 16.01 -17.43 18.23
N ILE A 742 14.99 -17.36 17.36
CA ILE A 742 13.81 -16.50 17.59
C ILE A 742 13.05 -16.88 18.86
N GLU A 743 13.17 -18.10 19.37
CA GLU A 743 12.60 -18.52 20.65
C GLU A 743 13.47 -18.11 21.87
N GLY A 744 14.54 -17.34 21.65
CA GLY A 744 15.44 -16.87 22.73
C GLY A 744 16.48 -17.89 23.20
N LYS A 745 16.62 -19.03 22.51
CA LYS A 745 17.60 -20.05 22.85
C LYS A 745 18.98 -19.68 22.30
N LYS A 746 20.02 -19.61 23.18
CA LYS A 746 21.40 -19.43 22.76
C LYS A 746 21.87 -20.61 21.92
N ILE A 747 22.31 -20.33 20.70
CA ILE A 747 22.79 -21.32 19.72
C ILE A 747 24.29 -21.40 19.71
N ARG A 748 24.99 -20.24 19.66
CA ARG A 748 26.46 -20.17 19.68
C ARG A 748 26.92 -18.94 20.45
N GLU A 749 28.15 -19.00 20.94
CA GLU A 749 28.81 -17.90 21.59
C GLU A 749 30.29 -17.84 21.17
N TYR A 750 30.76 -16.63 20.86
CA TYR A 750 32.14 -16.36 20.47
C TYR A 750 32.72 -15.32 21.43
N ASN A 751 33.76 -15.68 22.16
CA ASN A 751 34.44 -14.79 23.09
C ASN A 751 35.74 -14.32 22.46
N HIS A 752 36.20 -13.11 22.83
CA HIS A 752 37.44 -12.52 22.32
C HIS A 752 37.44 -12.31 20.80
N VAL A 753 36.32 -11.81 20.22
CA VAL A 753 36.26 -11.42 18.82
C VAL A 753 37.08 -10.15 18.61
N HIS A 754 37.89 -10.12 17.56
CA HIS A 754 38.73 -8.98 17.23
C HIS A 754 38.15 -8.20 16.03
N PRO A 755 37.74 -6.93 16.22
CA PRO A 755 37.35 -6.08 15.11
C PRO A 755 38.51 -5.90 14.09
N PRO A 756 38.27 -5.46 12.84
CA PRO A 756 36.98 -4.92 12.37
C PRO A 756 36.02 -5.99 11.77
N THR A 757 36.46 -7.24 11.67
CA THR A 757 35.70 -8.24 10.89
C THR A 757 35.49 -9.54 11.69
N PHE A 758 34.25 -10.03 11.71
CA PHE A 758 33.89 -11.34 12.22
C PHE A 758 33.34 -12.21 11.08
N ILE A 759 33.81 -13.44 11.00
CA ILE A 759 33.35 -14.42 10.01
C ILE A 759 32.46 -15.43 10.72
N LEU A 760 31.20 -15.48 10.29
CA LEU A 760 30.24 -16.49 10.71
C LEU A 760 30.29 -17.66 9.73
N ASP A 761 30.66 -18.85 10.22
CA ASP A 761 30.49 -20.11 9.49
C ASP A 761 29.15 -20.72 9.89
N LYS A 762 28.28 -21.03 8.92
CA LYS A 762 27.00 -21.70 9.15
C LYS A 762 27.16 -22.99 9.94
N GLY A 763 28.11 -23.86 9.56
CA GLY A 763 28.33 -25.13 10.20
C GLY A 763 27.06 -25.97 10.35
N ASP A 764 26.72 -26.33 11.60
CA ASP A 764 25.57 -27.17 11.97
C ASP A 764 24.28 -26.39 12.27
N MET A 765 24.25 -25.07 11.97
CA MET A 765 23.04 -24.25 12.16
C MET A 765 21.94 -24.71 11.20
N LYS A 766 20.75 -24.90 11.74
CA LYS A 766 19.57 -25.28 10.93
C LYS A 766 19.02 -24.09 10.16
N ASN A 767 18.28 -24.39 9.10
CA ASN A 767 17.52 -23.35 8.40
C ASN A 767 16.57 -22.65 9.39
N GLY A 768 16.57 -21.33 9.38
CA GLY A 768 15.77 -20.54 10.32
C GLY A 768 16.29 -19.12 10.49
N ILE A 769 15.57 -18.35 11.28
CA ILE A 769 15.92 -16.97 11.62
C ILE A 769 16.64 -16.93 12.96
N TYR A 770 17.67 -16.10 13.02
CA TYR A 770 18.53 -15.95 14.20
C TYR A 770 18.80 -14.45 14.49
N LEU A 771 19.06 -14.15 15.75
CA LEU A 771 19.53 -12.85 16.19
C LEU A 771 20.97 -12.98 16.68
N MET A 772 21.87 -12.19 16.12
CA MET A 772 23.25 -12.06 16.56
C MET A 772 23.37 -10.81 17.45
N GLN A 773 23.82 -10.95 18.67
CA GLN A 773 24.06 -9.86 19.62
C GLN A 773 25.54 -9.72 19.85
N ILE A 774 26.04 -8.51 19.77
CA ILE A 774 27.44 -8.14 19.93
C ILE A 774 27.59 -7.41 21.26
N PHE A 775 28.52 -7.84 22.08
CA PHE A 775 28.76 -7.28 23.40
C PHE A 775 30.18 -6.69 23.53
N ASN A 776 30.27 -5.56 24.17
CA ASN A 776 31.53 -5.06 24.74
C ASN A 776 31.44 -5.18 26.25
N GLN A 777 32.21 -6.12 26.80
CA GLN A 777 32.06 -6.61 28.16
C GLN A 777 30.64 -7.14 28.41
N ASP A 778 29.83 -6.53 29.26
CA ASP A 778 28.45 -6.95 29.57
C ASP A 778 27.39 -6.10 28.83
N ASN A 779 27.78 -5.10 28.01
CA ASN A 779 26.86 -4.21 27.33
C ASN A 779 26.67 -4.65 25.88
N ILE A 780 25.42 -4.73 25.42
CA ILE A 780 25.09 -4.94 24.00
C ILE A 780 25.45 -3.66 23.26
N ILE A 781 26.35 -3.78 22.26
CA ILE A 781 26.79 -2.68 21.40
C ILE A 781 26.23 -2.79 19.99
N GLY A 782 25.60 -3.90 19.61
CA GLY A 782 24.98 -4.08 18.31
C GLY A 782 24.16 -5.35 18.21
N GLN A 783 23.22 -5.38 17.26
CA GLN A 783 22.41 -6.55 16.95
C GLN A 783 22.23 -6.70 15.45
N VAL A 784 22.19 -7.96 14.96
CA VAL A 784 21.92 -8.27 13.56
C VAL A 784 20.95 -9.43 13.48
N LYS A 785 19.83 -9.25 12.83
CA LYS A 785 18.92 -10.35 12.44
C LYS A 785 19.40 -10.97 11.13
N PHE A 786 19.44 -12.29 11.06
CA PHE A 786 19.84 -12.98 9.84
C PHE A 786 19.13 -14.33 9.69
N SER A 787 19.03 -14.80 8.47
CA SER A 787 18.49 -16.11 8.15
C SER A 787 19.59 -17.08 7.69
N VAL A 788 19.38 -18.36 7.96
CA VAL A 788 20.23 -19.47 7.51
C VAL A 788 19.41 -20.32 6.56
N ILE A 789 19.98 -20.59 5.39
CA ILE A 789 19.37 -21.44 4.34
C ILE A 789 20.32 -22.59 3.96
N GLU A 790 19.82 -23.60 3.25
CA GLU A 790 20.62 -24.70 2.73
C GLU A 790 21.63 -24.27 1.67
#